data_e68f13dbf879e6e1eded65dacb049c9f
#
_entry.id   e68f13dbf879e6e1eded65dacb049c9f
#
_cell.length_a   1.000
_cell.length_b   1.000
_cell.length_c   1.000
_cell.angle_alpha   90.00
_cell.angle_beta   90.00
_cell.angle_gamma   90.00
#
_symmetry.space_group_name_H-M   'P 1'
#
loop_
_entity.id
_entity.type
_entity.pdbx_description
1 polymer ?
#
loop_
_entity_poly.entity_id
_entity_poly.type
_entity_poly.pdbx_seq_one_letter_code
_entity_poly.pdbx_strand_id
1 'polypeptide(L)'
;MNQNVLRGFARTGAVLTLAVACLTPANAQSFAGVLTQHNDNGRSGQNLQETILTPQNVNSKNFGKVFSFSVDGQVYSQPLYVPSVSIPGQGTHNVIYVETQFDSVYAFDADGLSATPLWQISLINLAKGIKPVPCGSDGNTDISCGVYPMYGINSTPVIDPNTNTMYLIARTAESGKYFQRLHAIDITTGAEKFGGPIVISGSVHGTGAGNKNGIVPFNPLADVQRAGLLLLNGVVYIGWAGAQHGWIMGYDAKTLKQKAIFNTAPNAQLGGVWAAGNGIAADEAGDIYAAVGDALFDADTGGVDYGDTLLKFDAGLSVLDYFTPNDQACRKLHDLDLGSAGPMILPTQQGSVPNELVVAGKGGAPCDANPVASRIYLLNRSNLGKYNATQDQAVEEVPGAVTGYWSSAAYFQGESAANIYYGGVVAEAGKGDYLKMYSVTNGLLSTTPVSQSKNILPVGATPSISANGTSDGIVWAIVRQEALGTQPGQKPAILYAYDATNLTTTLYNSASALTQGLPRDRGGCANKFAVPTVANGRVYVGTQNELDVFGLLGTTNGPNVYLSNPCWTFPASTIGTPVKKVLGLSNSGNSTLTISNIAITGLNKADFTETNTCKSLAPGAKCSITVTFTASVAVPESAYAIITDNAVGSPHNVYFIGVGKK
;
A
#
# COMPACT_ATOMS: atom_id res chain seq x y z
N MET A 1 -77.67 37.83 -61.84
CA MET A 1 -77.82 37.62 -60.41
C MET A 1 -76.64 36.78 -59.99
N ASN A 2 -75.68 37.41 -59.37
CA ASN A 2 -74.34 36.90 -59.16
C ASN A 2 -74.18 36.26 -57.78
N GLN A 3 -73.60 35.12 -57.76
CA GLN A 3 -72.99 34.55 -56.53
C GLN A 3 -71.48 34.38 -56.72
N ASN A 4 -70.74 35.10 -55.94
CA ASN A 4 -69.30 34.98 -55.86
C ASN A 4 -68.93 33.90 -54.87
N VAL A 5 -68.09 32.93 -55.31
CA VAL A 5 -67.45 31.89 -54.47
C VAL A 5 -66.10 32.40 -54.07
N LEU A 6 -65.86 32.59 -52.78
CA LEU A 6 -64.56 32.84 -52.17
C LEU A 6 -63.94 31.53 -51.77
N ARG A 7 -62.77 31.21 -52.34
CA ARG A 7 -61.90 30.05 -51.90
C ARG A 7 -60.99 30.58 -50.80
N GLY A 8 -61.10 29.96 -49.59
CA GLY A 8 -60.18 30.19 -48.50
C GLY A 8 -58.98 29.25 -48.64
N PHE A 9 -57.77 29.80 -48.54
CA PHE A 9 -56.51 29.06 -48.36
C PHE A 9 -56.25 28.83 -46.89
N ALA A 10 -56.26 27.58 -46.45
CA ALA A 10 -55.77 27.19 -45.12
C ALA A 10 -54.24 27.17 -45.11
N ARG A 11 -53.62 28.03 -44.32
CA ARG A 11 -52.19 27.94 -44.00
C ARG A 11 -52.02 27.04 -42.76
N THR A 12 -51.43 25.85 -42.92
CA THR A 12 -50.94 24.99 -41.85
C THR A 12 -49.63 25.58 -41.30
N GLY A 13 -49.65 26.20 -40.12
CA GLY A 13 -48.47 26.58 -39.39
C GLY A 13 -47.91 25.38 -38.60
N ALA A 14 -46.74 24.91 -38.96
CA ALA A 14 -46.02 23.95 -38.18
C ALA A 14 -45.36 24.65 -36.98
N VAL A 15 -45.82 24.33 -35.74
CA VAL A 15 -45.19 24.80 -34.50
C VAL A 15 -44.01 23.85 -34.22
N LEU A 16 -42.79 24.34 -34.40
CA LEU A 16 -41.57 23.67 -34.00
C LEU A 16 -41.38 23.85 -32.51
N THR A 17 -41.72 22.85 -31.70
CA THR A 17 -41.42 22.82 -30.25
C THR A 17 -39.93 22.49 -30.08
N LEU A 18 -39.11 23.48 -29.76
CA LEU A 18 -37.75 23.29 -29.27
C LEU A 18 -37.83 22.68 -27.86
N ALA A 19 -37.54 21.39 -27.74
CA ALA A 19 -37.27 20.76 -26.44
C ALA A 19 -35.91 21.26 -25.95
N VAL A 20 -35.89 22.22 -25.05
CA VAL A 20 -34.69 22.56 -24.27
C VAL A 20 -34.48 21.40 -23.27
N ALA A 21 -33.56 20.51 -23.57
CA ALA A 21 -33.04 19.56 -22.59
C ALA A 21 -32.32 20.38 -21.50
N CYS A 22 -32.94 20.53 -20.35
CA CYS A 22 -32.25 20.96 -19.14
C CYS A 22 -31.23 19.85 -18.81
N LEU A 23 -29.97 20.07 -19.17
CA LEU A 23 -28.85 19.34 -18.58
C LEU A 23 -28.84 19.72 -17.09
N THR A 24 -29.41 18.86 -16.25
CA THR A 24 -29.15 18.92 -14.81
C THR A 24 -27.62 18.76 -14.66
N PRO A 25 -26.95 19.68 -13.93
CA PRO A 25 -25.54 19.44 -13.64
C PRO A 25 -25.45 18.08 -12.93
N ALA A 26 -24.66 17.16 -13.49
CA ALA A 26 -24.30 15.95 -12.77
C ALA A 26 -23.75 16.43 -11.43
N ASN A 27 -24.39 16.06 -10.32
CA ASN A 27 -23.84 16.31 -9.00
C ASN A 27 -22.45 15.71 -9.01
N ALA A 28 -21.42 16.54 -8.98
CA ALA A 28 -20.06 16.07 -8.79
C ALA A 28 -20.08 15.25 -7.48
N GLN A 29 -19.85 13.95 -7.60
CA GLN A 29 -19.81 13.06 -6.45
C GLN A 29 -18.71 13.59 -5.54
N SER A 30 -19.04 13.93 -4.29
CA SER A 30 -18.05 14.42 -3.34
C SER A 30 -16.99 13.33 -3.12
N PHE A 31 -15.72 13.72 -3.01
CA PHE A 31 -14.62 12.81 -2.75
C PHE A 31 -14.86 12.06 -1.43
N ALA A 32 -15.10 10.76 -1.53
CA ALA A 32 -15.39 9.92 -0.36
C ALA A 32 -14.15 9.61 0.48
N GLY A 33 -12.95 9.85 -0.05
CA GLY A 33 -11.68 9.52 0.57
C GLY A 33 -10.93 8.37 -0.11
N VAL A 34 -9.81 7.98 0.45
CA VAL A 34 -9.07 6.76 0.13
C VAL A 34 -9.39 5.76 1.24
N LEU A 35 -10.31 4.84 0.98
CA LEU A 35 -10.95 4.00 2.01
C LEU A 35 -10.43 2.56 2.03
N THR A 36 -9.60 2.19 1.08
CA THR A 36 -9.04 0.83 0.93
C THR A 36 -7.73 0.87 0.15
N GLN A 37 -7.00 -0.23 0.19
CA GLN A 37 -5.76 -0.42 -0.57
C GLN A 37 -5.97 -0.13 -2.06
N HIS A 38 -5.05 0.64 -2.64
CA HIS A 38 -5.03 1.02 -4.05
C HIS A 38 -6.32 1.70 -4.50
N ASN A 39 -6.92 2.49 -3.58
CA ASN A 39 -7.99 3.48 -3.68
C ASN A 39 -9.40 2.93 -3.88
N ASP A 40 -9.60 1.78 -4.53
CA ASP A 40 -10.91 1.18 -4.80
C ASP A 40 -10.89 -0.36 -4.77
N ASN A 41 -12.06 -1.00 -4.87
CA ASN A 41 -12.17 -2.45 -4.86
C ASN A 41 -11.60 -3.11 -6.14
N GLY A 42 -11.54 -2.40 -7.25
CA GLY A 42 -10.89 -2.85 -8.49
C GLY A 42 -9.37 -2.74 -8.45
N ARG A 43 -8.84 -2.07 -7.44
CA ARG A 43 -7.41 -1.84 -7.22
C ARG A 43 -6.76 -0.98 -8.31
N SER A 44 -7.48 0.03 -8.79
CA SER A 44 -7.02 0.89 -9.88
C SER A 44 -5.85 1.81 -9.51
N GLY A 45 -5.65 2.09 -8.23
CA GLY A 45 -4.59 2.97 -7.73
C GLY A 45 -4.79 4.44 -8.05
N GLN A 46 -6.00 4.88 -8.45
CA GLN A 46 -6.26 6.24 -8.92
C GLN A 46 -7.14 7.05 -7.96
N ASN A 47 -6.81 8.34 -7.81
CA ASN A 47 -7.70 9.37 -7.29
C ASN A 47 -7.98 10.39 -8.40
N LEU A 48 -9.18 10.35 -8.98
CA LEU A 48 -9.60 11.24 -10.08
C LEU A 48 -10.26 12.55 -9.61
N GLN A 49 -10.23 12.83 -8.31
CA GLN A 49 -10.81 14.03 -7.71
C GLN A 49 -9.74 14.92 -7.06
N GLU A 50 -8.48 14.76 -7.46
CA GLU A 50 -7.39 15.65 -7.05
C GLU A 50 -7.32 16.87 -7.96
N THR A 51 -7.69 18.02 -7.42
CA THR A 51 -7.79 19.28 -8.18
C THR A 51 -6.71 20.30 -7.81
N ILE A 52 -5.88 19.99 -6.80
CA ILE A 52 -4.88 20.91 -6.26
C ILE A 52 -3.50 20.63 -6.83
N LEU A 53 -3.10 19.35 -6.88
CA LEU A 53 -1.81 18.93 -7.41
C LEU A 53 -1.92 18.73 -8.92
N THR A 54 -1.12 19.48 -9.67
CA THR A 54 -1.08 19.43 -11.14
C THR A 54 0.35 19.26 -11.63
N PRO A 55 0.60 18.76 -12.86
CA PRO A 55 1.93 18.69 -13.45
C PRO A 55 2.69 20.04 -13.46
N GLN A 56 1.97 21.17 -13.46
CA GLN A 56 2.56 22.50 -13.50
C GLN A 56 3.07 22.95 -12.12
N ASN A 57 2.40 22.55 -11.01
CA ASN A 57 2.77 23.00 -9.67
C ASN A 57 3.57 21.96 -8.87
N VAL A 58 3.55 20.67 -9.26
CA VAL A 58 4.37 19.62 -8.65
C VAL A 58 5.78 19.66 -9.25
N ASN A 59 6.65 20.45 -8.63
CA ASN A 59 8.05 20.61 -9.00
C ASN A 59 8.89 20.97 -7.76
N SER A 60 10.20 20.87 -7.84
CA SER A 60 11.10 21.11 -6.69
C SER A 60 11.04 22.52 -6.10
N LYS A 61 10.48 23.50 -6.81
CA LYS A 61 10.31 24.87 -6.32
C LYS A 61 9.03 25.05 -5.50
N ASN A 62 7.94 24.44 -5.94
CA ASN A 62 6.60 24.69 -5.40
C ASN A 62 6.07 23.55 -4.53
N PHE A 63 6.67 22.36 -4.60
CA PHE A 63 6.23 21.14 -3.93
C PHE A 63 7.37 20.53 -3.11
N GLY A 64 7.03 19.91 -1.97
CA GLY A 64 8.01 19.26 -1.11
C GLY A 64 7.40 18.69 0.17
N LYS A 65 8.26 18.18 1.09
CA LYS A 65 7.84 17.71 2.40
C LYS A 65 7.38 18.91 3.24
N VAL A 66 6.13 18.88 3.70
CA VAL A 66 5.54 19.97 4.46
C VAL A 66 5.56 19.71 5.98
N PHE A 67 5.37 18.45 6.39
CA PHE A 67 5.49 17.99 7.78
C PHE A 67 5.59 16.46 7.85
N SER A 68 5.70 15.90 9.06
CA SER A 68 5.54 14.48 9.31
C SER A 68 4.83 14.23 10.63
N PHE A 69 4.21 13.05 10.76
CA PHE A 69 3.62 12.58 12.01
C PHE A 69 4.44 11.44 12.58
N SER A 70 4.72 11.50 13.88
CA SER A 70 5.41 10.43 14.60
C SER A 70 4.50 9.24 14.84
N VAL A 71 5.00 8.04 14.55
CA VAL A 71 4.36 6.76 14.91
C VAL A 71 5.37 5.83 15.58
N ASP A 72 4.90 4.81 16.27
CA ASP A 72 5.74 3.92 17.11
C ASP A 72 6.42 2.78 16.33
N GLY A 73 6.17 2.65 15.03
CA GLY A 73 6.71 1.56 14.24
C GLY A 73 6.60 1.77 12.74
N GLN A 74 6.88 0.72 11.99
CA GLN A 74 6.86 0.77 10.53
C GLN A 74 5.42 0.78 10.01
N VAL A 75 5.15 1.65 9.02
CA VAL A 75 3.87 1.78 8.32
C VAL A 75 3.94 0.99 7.01
N TYR A 76 3.46 -0.26 7.03
CA TYR A 76 3.40 -1.12 5.82
C TYR A 76 2.09 -0.96 5.06
N SER A 77 1.02 -0.58 5.76
CA SER A 77 -0.28 -0.27 5.18
C SER A 77 -0.21 0.98 4.31
N GLN A 78 -1.08 1.09 3.32
CA GLN A 78 -1.35 2.36 2.66
C GLN A 78 -2.14 3.25 3.63
N PRO A 79 -1.69 4.47 3.96
CA PRO A 79 -2.45 5.38 4.80
C PRO A 79 -3.84 5.67 4.22
N LEU A 80 -4.90 5.64 5.04
CA LEU A 80 -6.27 5.85 4.57
C LEU A 80 -6.75 7.25 4.92
N TYR A 81 -7.34 7.95 3.95
CA TYR A 81 -7.81 9.33 4.10
C TYR A 81 -9.33 9.40 4.06
N VAL A 82 -9.94 10.06 5.04
CA VAL A 82 -11.39 10.33 5.09
C VAL A 82 -11.62 11.82 5.29
N PRO A 83 -12.32 12.50 4.37
CA PRO A 83 -12.64 13.91 4.54
C PRO A 83 -13.76 14.14 5.55
N SER A 84 -13.73 15.27 6.21
CA SER A 84 -14.84 15.83 7.01
C SER A 84 -15.38 14.89 8.10
N VAL A 85 -14.49 14.18 8.81
CA VAL A 85 -14.85 13.31 9.94
C VAL A 85 -15.16 14.16 11.18
N SER A 86 -16.32 13.94 11.80
CA SER A 86 -16.67 14.58 13.07
C SER A 86 -16.02 13.83 14.24
N ILE A 87 -15.03 14.45 14.89
CA ILE A 87 -14.31 13.89 16.04
C ILE A 87 -14.94 14.43 17.33
N PRO A 88 -15.43 13.57 18.24
CA PRO A 88 -16.10 14.00 19.48
C PRO A 88 -15.24 14.96 20.31
N GLY A 89 -15.79 16.15 20.60
CA GLY A 89 -15.12 17.17 21.40
C GLY A 89 -13.99 17.94 20.70
N GLN A 90 -13.69 17.62 19.42
CA GLN A 90 -12.60 18.27 18.68
C GLN A 90 -13.06 18.96 17.39
N GLY A 91 -14.28 18.68 16.91
CA GLY A 91 -14.83 19.29 15.68
C GLY A 91 -14.73 18.36 14.48
N THR A 92 -14.78 18.96 13.28
CA THR A 92 -14.73 18.25 12.00
C THR A 92 -13.34 18.41 11.39
N HIS A 93 -12.73 17.28 11.00
CA HIS A 93 -11.37 17.21 10.46
C HIS A 93 -11.32 16.37 9.19
N ASN A 94 -10.40 16.68 8.31
CA ASN A 94 -9.90 15.71 7.36
C ASN A 94 -8.94 14.79 8.11
N VAL A 95 -9.13 13.48 8.04
CA VAL A 95 -8.38 12.54 8.88
C VAL A 95 -7.58 11.58 8.03
N ILE A 96 -6.30 11.40 8.40
CA ILE A 96 -5.44 10.34 7.87
C ILE A 96 -5.24 9.28 8.94
N TYR A 97 -5.57 8.02 8.61
CA TYR A 97 -5.41 6.86 9.48
C TYR A 97 -4.14 6.12 9.13
N VAL A 98 -3.42 5.68 10.15
CA VAL A 98 -2.11 5.02 10.01
C VAL A 98 -2.02 3.89 11.02
N GLU A 99 -1.60 2.72 10.56
CA GLU A 99 -1.38 1.53 11.38
C GLU A 99 0.10 1.14 11.35
N THR A 100 0.57 0.57 12.45
CA THR A 100 1.96 0.16 12.57
C THR A 100 2.10 -1.34 12.85
N GLN A 101 3.27 -1.86 12.53
CA GLN A 101 3.65 -3.23 12.88
C GLN A 101 3.74 -3.51 14.40
N PHE A 102 3.67 -2.47 15.25
CA PHE A 102 3.53 -2.61 16.70
C PHE A 102 2.08 -2.68 17.15
N ASP A 103 1.14 -2.94 16.23
CA ASP A 103 -0.29 -3.03 16.51
C ASP A 103 -0.88 -1.75 17.12
N SER A 104 -0.38 -0.59 16.68
CA SER A 104 -0.93 0.72 17.01
C SER A 104 -1.71 1.29 15.83
N VAL A 105 -2.78 2.03 16.13
CA VAL A 105 -3.61 2.75 15.16
C VAL A 105 -3.69 4.22 15.55
N TYR A 106 -3.46 5.09 14.60
CA TYR A 106 -3.46 6.54 14.76
C TYR A 106 -4.48 7.19 13.83
N ALA A 107 -5.14 8.24 14.32
CA ALA A 107 -5.90 9.19 13.51
C ALA A 107 -5.26 10.57 13.66
N PHE A 108 -4.75 11.12 12.58
CA PHE A 108 -4.18 12.47 12.58
C PHE A 108 -5.05 13.44 11.78
N ASP A 109 -5.01 14.71 12.15
CA ASP A 109 -5.51 15.79 11.31
C ASP A 109 -4.68 15.85 10.01
N ALA A 110 -5.29 15.50 8.90
CA ALA A 110 -4.62 15.37 7.60
C ALA A 110 -4.10 16.72 7.07
N ASP A 111 -4.65 17.84 7.54
CA ASP A 111 -4.21 19.19 7.15
C ASP A 111 -2.97 19.66 7.93
N GLY A 112 -2.56 18.88 8.96
CA GLY A 112 -1.34 19.14 9.73
C GLY A 112 -1.48 20.26 10.76
N LEU A 113 -2.70 20.53 11.22
CA LEU A 113 -2.96 21.56 12.24
C LEU A 113 -2.36 21.20 13.61
N SER A 114 -2.11 19.92 13.87
CA SER A 114 -1.47 19.41 15.07
C SER A 114 -0.63 18.18 14.75
N ALA A 115 0.55 18.07 15.38
CA ALA A 115 1.36 16.86 15.36
C ALA A 115 0.83 15.78 16.32
N THR A 116 -0.06 16.15 17.27
CA THR A 116 -0.70 15.22 18.19
C THR A 116 -1.84 14.51 17.48
N PRO A 117 -1.96 13.17 17.58
CA PRO A 117 -3.10 12.45 17.03
C PRO A 117 -4.42 12.96 17.61
N LEU A 118 -5.48 12.99 16.80
CA LEU A 118 -6.86 13.19 17.23
C LEU A 118 -7.27 12.08 18.21
N TRP A 119 -6.86 10.85 17.89
CA TRP A 119 -6.88 9.72 18.80
C TRP A 119 -5.79 8.70 18.40
N GLN A 120 -5.39 7.88 19.38
CA GLN A 120 -4.47 6.77 19.20
C GLN A 120 -4.90 5.60 20.09
N ILE A 121 -4.80 4.40 19.56
CA ILE A 121 -4.98 3.16 20.33
C ILE A 121 -3.80 2.22 20.10
N SER A 122 -3.52 1.39 21.10
CA SER A 122 -2.59 0.25 20.99
C SER A 122 -3.37 -1.03 21.25
N LEU A 123 -3.24 -1.99 20.33
CA LEU A 123 -3.89 -3.30 20.42
C LEU A 123 -3.04 -4.30 21.20
N ILE A 124 -1.85 -3.92 21.65
CA ILE A 124 -1.03 -4.66 22.61
C ILE A 124 -1.22 -4.14 24.04
N ASN A 125 -0.98 -5.01 25.03
CA ASN A 125 -1.03 -4.65 26.43
C ASN A 125 0.02 -5.45 27.21
N LEU A 126 1.21 -4.88 27.37
CA LEU A 126 2.35 -5.55 28.01
C LEU A 126 2.06 -5.94 29.46
N ALA A 127 1.25 -5.16 30.20
CA ALA A 127 0.86 -5.47 31.56
C ALA A 127 -0.03 -6.70 31.68
N LYS A 128 -0.80 -7.02 30.60
CA LYS A 128 -1.61 -8.23 30.49
C LYS A 128 -0.90 -9.35 29.72
N GLY A 129 0.39 -9.18 29.36
CA GLY A 129 1.16 -10.16 28.61
C GLY A 129 0.82 -10.23 27.13
N ILE A 130 0.07 -9.27 26.60
CA ILE A 130 -0.24 -9.14 25.17
C ILE A 130 0.92 -8.37 24.52
N LYS A 131 1.67 -9.02 23.64
CA LYS A 131 2.94 -8.53 23.07
C LYS A 131 2.89 -8.54 21.54
N PRO A 132 3.67 -7.68 20.85
CA PRO A 132 3.90 -7.83 19.43
C PRO A 132 4.62 -9.14 19.12
N VAL A 133 4.45 -9.66 17.91
CA VAL A 133 5.12 -10.90 17.45
C VAL A 133 6.44 -10.53 16.80
N PRO A 134 7.60 -10.95 17.37
CA PRO A 134 8.89 -10.74 16.71
C PRO A 134 8.95 -11.47 15.37
N CYS A 135 9.61 -10.87 14.39
CA CYS A 135 9.93 -11.57 13.14
C CYS A 135 10.78 -12.82 13.43
N GLY A 136 10.66 -13.86 12.59
CA GLY A 136 11.34 -15.15 12.81
C GLY A 136 10.72 -16.06 13.86
N SER A 137 9.63 -15.63 14.56
CA SER A 137 8.94 -16.47 15.55
C SER A 137 8.31 -17.72 14.95
N ASP A 138 8.03 -17.72 13.65
CA ASP A 138 7.51 -18.85 12.87
C ASP A 138 8.59 -19.84 12.40
N GLY A 139 9.87 -19.54 12.68
CA GLY A 139 11.01 -20.31 12.17
C GLY A 139 11.38 -20.01 10.72
N ASN A 140 10.60 -19.14 10.02
CA ASN A 140 10.86 -18.72 8.65
C ASN A 140 11.26 -17.26 8.60
N THR A 141 12.56 -16.99 8.69
CA THR A 141 13.10 -15.63 8.70
C THR A 141 12.95 -14.91 7.36
N ASP A 142 12.88 -15.64 6.25
CA ASP A 142 12.73 -15.01 4.92
C ASP A 142 11.34 -14.43 4.74
N ILE A 143 10.31 -15.12 5.21
CA ILE A 143 8.92 -14.67 5.14
C ILE A 143 8.62 -13.63 6.21
N SER A 144 8.80 -13.97 7.49
CA SER A 144 8.36 -13.11 8.59
C SER A 144 9.28 -11.93 8.83
N CYS A 145 10.60 -12.07 8.64
CA CYS A 145 11.52 -10.94 8.74
C CYS A 145 11.65 -10.13 7.45
N GLY A 146 10.88 -10.45 6.44
CA GLY A 146 10.58 -9.52 5.35
C GLY A 146 9.87 -8.25 5.86
N VAL A 147 9.23 -8.36 7.04
CA VAL A 147 8.65 -7.27 7.84
C VAL A 147 9.38 -7.27 9.18
N TYR A 148 10.28 -6.32 9.41
CA TYR A 148 11.22 -6.29 10.55
C TYR A 148 10.97 -5.04 11.41
N PRO A 149 11.15 -5.05 12.75
CA PRO A 149 11.52 -6.19 13.59
C PRO A 149 10.33 -7.00 14.11
N MET A 150 9.10 -6.52 13.95
CA MET A 150 7.87 -7.15 14.44
C MET A 150 6.92 -7.46 13.30
N TYR A 151 5.98 -8.35 13.52
CA TYR A 151 4.95 -8.70 12.58
C TYR A 151 3.56 -8.50 13.19
N GLY A 152 3.10 -7.25 13.22
CA GLY A 152 1.77 -6.84 13.69
C GLY A 152 0.81 -6.53 12.55
N ILE A 153 0.25 -5.30 12.50
CA ILE A 153 -0.60 -4.84 11.40
C ILE A 153 0.30 -4.55 10.18
N ASN A 154 0.15 -5.31 9.10
CA ASN A 154 0.95 -5.16 7.89
C ASN A 154 0.12 -4.96 6.62
N SER A 155 -1.15 -5.28 6.66
CA SER A 155 -2.08 -5.02 5.55
C SER A 155 -2.77 -3.69 5.70
N THR A 156 -3.18 -3.13 4.59
CA THR A 156 -4.06 -1.96 4.58
C THR A 156 -5.45 -2.36 5.04
N PRO A 157 -6.01 -1.65 6.04
CA PRO A 157 -7.39 -1.77 6.45
C PRO A 157 -8.39 -1.45 5.33
N VAL A 158 -9.67 -1.61 5.63
CA VAL A 158 -10.76 -1.07 4.82
C VAL A 158 -11.72 -0.30 5.70
N ILE A 159 -12.18 0.87 5.22
CA ILE A 159 -13.13 1.74 5.92
C ILE A 159 -14.51 1.64 5.28
N ASP A 160 -15.53 1.38 6.08
CA ASP A 160 -16.93 1.61 5.73
C ASP A 160 -17.36 3.01 6.19
N PRO A 161 -17.47 3.97 5.28
CA PRO A 161 -17.86 5.34 5.62
C PRO A 161 -19.32 5.45 6.09
N ASN A 162 -20.18 4.50 5.71
CA ASN A 162 -21.60 4.51 6.11
C ASN A 162 -21.79 4.18 7.58
N THR A 163 -20.88 3.42 8.16
CA THR A 163 -20.92 3.03 9.58
C THR A 163 -19.80 3.65 10.40
N ASN A 164 -18.93 4.47 9.79
CA ASN A 164 -17.72 4.99 10.40
C ASN A 164 -16.87 3.87 11.04
N THR A 165 -16.62 2.79 10.29
CA THR A 165 -15.91 1.64 10.82
C THR A 165 -14.70 1.28 9.97
N MET A 166 -13.55 1.15 10.59
CA MET A 166 -12.33 0.60 10.00
C MET A 166 -12.18 -0.86 10.42
N TYR A 167 -11.94 -1.76 9.47
CA TYR A 167 -11.64 -3.17 9.71
C TYR A 167 -10.16 -3.43 9.46
N LEU A 168 -9.50 -4.08 10.41
CA LEU A 168 -8.08 -4.41 10.34
C LEU A 168 -7.76 -5.74 11.03
N ILE A 169 -6.59 -6.30 10.71
CA ILE A 169 -6.05 -7.51 11.35
C ILE A 169 -4.83 -7.15 12.16
N ALA A 170 -4.86 -7.46 13.45
CA ALA A 170 -3.71 -7.37 14.35
C ALA A 170 -3.20 -8.77 14.74
N ARG A 171 -1.89 -8.90 14.97
CA ARG A 171 -1.22 -10.16 15.33
C ARG A 171 -0.47 -10.02 16.64
N THR A 172 -0.83 -10.82 17.64
CA THR A 172 -0.25 -10.74 18.99
C THR A 172 0.27 -12.08 19.49
N ALA A 173 1.22 -12.01 20.44
CA ALA A 173 1.71 -13.14 21.24
C ALA A 173 1.22 -12.99 22.68
N GLU A 174 0.57 -14.05 23.23
CA GLU A 174 -0.05 -14.00 24.57
C GLU A 174 0.20 -15.33 25.28
N SER A 175 0.92 -15.29 26.39
CA SER A 175 1.21 -16.49 27.22
C SER A 175 1.75 -17.68 26.41
N GLY A 176 2.65 -17.41 25.45
CA GLY A 176 3.25 -18.41 24.57
C GLY A 176 2.38 -18.92 23.44
N LYS A 177 1.21 -18.32 23.20
CA LYS A 177 0.32 -18.56 22.07
C LYS A 177 0.29 -17.36 21.14
N TYR A 178 -0.05 -17.59 19.88
CA TYR A 178 -0.19 -16.55 18.86
C TYR A 178 -1.66 -16.41 18.46
N PHE A 179 -2.05 -15.18 18.21
CA PHE A 179 -3.41 -14.84 17.80
C PHE A 179 -3.39 -13.85 16.65
N GLN A 180 -4.33 -13.99 15.75
CA GLN A 180 -4.72 -12.95 14.81
C GLN A 180 -6.17 -12.59 15.09
N ARG A 181 -6.48 -11.28 15.10
CA ARG A 181 -7.83 -10.79 15.41
C ARG A 181 -8.32 -9.82 14.35
N LEU A 182 -9.57 -9.99 13.97
CA LEU A 182 -10.29 -8.97 13.22
C LEU A 182 -10.83 -7.94 14.20
N HIS A 183 -10.43 -6.71 14.04
CA HIS A 183 -10.89 -5.54 14.76
C HIS A 183 -11.87 -4.75 13.89
N ALA A 184 -12.89 -4.17 14.50
CA ALA A 184 -13.83 -3.21 13.92
C ALA A 184 -13.75 -1.93 14.75
N ILE A 185 -13.03 -0.94 14.25
CA ILE A 185 -12.70 0.28 14.99
C ILE A 185 -13.57 1.43 14.53
N ASP A 186 -14.18 2.16 15.46
CA ASP A 186 -14.84 3.44 15.18
C ASP A 186 -13.79 4.48 14.76
N ILE A 187 -13.89 4.97 13.53
CA ILE A 187 -12.91 5.93 13.00
C ILE A 187 -12.95 7.30 13.68
N THR A 188 -14.00 7.59 14.44
CA THR A 188 -14.14 8.87 15.16
C THR A 188 -13.52 8.85 16.55
N THR A 189 -13.33 7.65 17.17
CA THR A 189 -12.93 7.52 18.59
C THR A 189 -11.82 6.50 18.83
N GLY A 190 -11.55 5.59 17.89
CA GLY A 190 -10.67 4.45 18.11
C GLY A 190 -11.31 3.30 18.92
N ALA A 191 -12.58 3.37 19.26
CA ALA A 191 -13.25 2.34 20.07
C ALA A 191 -13.62 1.11 19.23
N GLU A 192 -13.58 -0.08 19.85
CA GLU A 192 -14.08 -1.31 19.23
C GLU A 192 -15.60 -1.27 19.05
N LYS A 193 -16.06 -1.80 17.91
CA LYS A 193 -17.47 -1.90 17.52
C LYS A 193 -17.89 -3.35 17.35
N PHE A 194 -19.20 -3.58 17.28
CA PHE A 194 -19.84 -4.85 16.94
C PHE A 194 -19.44 -6.04 17.84
N GLY A 195 -18.98 -5.76 19.07
CA GLY A 195 -18.51 -6.79 19.99
C GLY A 195 -17.12 -7.35 19.65
N GLY A 196 -16.37 -6.66 18.81
CA GLY A 196 -14.97 -7.01 18.51
C GLY A 196 -14.02 -6.79 19.68
N PRO A 197 -12.74 -7.19 19.52
CA PRO A 197 -12.22 -7.97 18.39
C PRO A 197 -12.62 -9.44 18.45
N ILE A 198 -12.62 -10.12 17.30
CA ILE A 198 -12.81 -11.57 17.23
C ILE A 198 -11.51 -12.30 16.84
N VAL A 199 -11.29 -13.48 17.40
CA VAL A 199 -10.14 -14.33 17.04
C VAL A 199 -10.41 -14.98 15.69
N ILE A 200 -9.46 -14.84 14.75
CA ILE A 200 -9.47 -15.53 13.47
C ILE A 200 -9.20 -17.02 13.71
N SER A 201 -10.06 -17.86 13.19
CA SER A 201 -9.92 -19.31 13.23
C SER A 201 -10.71 -19.93 12.09
N GLY A 202 -10.36 -21.15 11.73
CA GLY A 202 -11.07 -21.93 10.71
C GLY A 202 -10.31 -23.19 10.36
N SER A 203 -10.95 -24.06 9.60
CA SER A 203 -10.32 -25.26 9.07
C SER A 203 -11.07 -25.76 7.82
N VAL A 204 -10.36 -26.51 6.99
CA VAL A 204 -10.94 -27.19 5.82
C VAL A 204 -10.53 -28.66 5.82
N HIS A 205 -11.22 -29.48 5.04
CA HIS A 205 -10.75 -30.84 4.73
C HIS A 205 -9.51 -30.78 3.85
N GLY A 206 -8.51 -31.60 4.14
CA GLY A 206 -7.27 -31.67 3.36
C GLY A 206 -6.19 -32.50 4.04
N THR A 207 -5.17 -32.82 3.26
CA THR A 207 -4.02 -33.64 3.69
C THR A 207 -2.72 -32.85 3.74
N GLY A 208 -2.78 -31.55 3.45
CA GLY A 208 -1.63 -30.65 3.35
C GLY A 208 -0.92 -30.36 4.67
N ALA A 209 -0.06 -29.36 4.65
CA ALA A 209 0.78 -29.00 5.79
C ALA A 209 -0.03 -28.73 7.06
N GLY A 210 0.43 -29.24 8.20
CA GLY A 210 -0.24 -29.04 9.49
C GLY A 210 -1.55 -29.79 9.67
N ASN A 211 -1.99 -30.64 8.71
CA ASN A 211 -3.25 -31.39 8.86
C ASN A 211 -3.24 -32.30 10.09
N LYS A 212 -4.42 -32.47 10.67
CA LYS A 212 -4.69 -33.39 11.77
C LYS A 212 -5.91 -34.23 11.41
N ASN A 213 -5.68 -35.52 11.12
CA ASN A 213 -6.75 -36.46 10.75
C ASN A 213 -7.61 -35.98 9.54
N GLY A 214 -6.98 -35.45 8.50
CA GLY A 214 -7.66 -34.97 7.29
C GLY A 214 -8.30 -33.58 7.42
N ILE A 215 -7.95 -32.84 8.46
CA ILE A 215 -8.39 -31.44 8.68
C ILE A 215 -7.16 -30.55 8.74
N VAL A 216 -7.14 -29.51 7.89
CA VAL A 216 -6.12 -28.45 7.84
C VAL A 216 -6.65 -27.25 8.64
N PRO A 217 -6.08 -26.94 9.81
CA PRO A 217 -6.46 -25.76 10.58
C PRO A 217 -5.69 -24.52 10.13
N PHE A 218 -6.30 -23.34 10.28
CA PHE A 218 -5.60 -22.05 10.20
C PHE A 218 -4.56 -21.96 11.32
N ASN A 219 -3.34 -21.54 10.96
CA ASN A 219 -2.23 -21.37 11.89
C ASN A 219 -1.86 -19.89 12.06
N PRO A 220 -2.23 -19.24 13.17
CA PRO A 220 -2.02 -17.79 13.35
C PRO A 220 -0.53 -17.39 13.43
N LEU A 221 0.39 -18.36 13.59
CA LEU A 221 1.83 -18.11 13.57
C LEU A 221 2.43 -18.23 12.15
N ALA A 222 2.06 -19.27 11.40
CA ALA A 222 2.64 -19.55 10.08
C ALA A 222 1.92 -18.86 8.92
N ASP A 223 0.59 -18.62 9.06
CA ASP A 223 -0.21 -17.98 8.03
C ASP A 223 -0.20 -16.47 8.27
N VAL A 224 0.54 -15.74 7.47
CA VAL A 224 0.81 -14.31 7.65
C VAL A 224 -0.14 -13.46 6.81
N GLN A 225 -0.64 -12.37 7.36
CA GLN A 225 -1.57 -11.48 6.69
C GLN A 225 -0.82 -10.28 6.10
N ARG A 226 -1.01 -9.99 4.80
CA ARG A 226 -0.36 -8.89 4.07
C ARG A 226 -1.26 -8.22 3.06
N ALA A 227 -2.09 -8.99 2.33
CA ALA A 227 -3.01 -8.48 1.33
C ALA A 227 -3.97 -7.45 1.93
N GLY A 228 -4.17 -6.31 1.25
CA GLY A 228 -5.15 -5.30 1.66
C GLY A 228 -6.56 -5.90 1.76
N LEU A 229 -7.32 -5.51 2.77
CA LEU A 229 -8.66 -6.00 3.03
C LEU A 229 -9.64 -5.50 1.96
N LEU A 230 -10.69 -6.29 1.71
CA LEU A 230 -11.78 -5.95 0.81
C LEU A 230 -13.10 -5.89 1.59
N LEU A 231 -13.81 -4.77 1.51
CA LEU A 231 -15.21 -4.68 1.96
C LEU A 231 -16.14 -4.71 0.75
N LEU A 232 -16.97 -5.74 0.68
CA LEU A 232 -17.91 -5.94 -0.41
C LEU A 232 -19.26 -6.41 0.11
N ASN A 233 -20.34 -5.68 -0.20
CA ASN A 233 -21.71 -6.04 0.15
C ASN A 233 -21.90 -6.43 1.63
N GLY A 234 -21.23 -5.70 2.56
CA GLY A 234 -21.33 -5.95 4.01
C GLY A 234 -20.55 -7.16 4.50
N VAL A 235 -19.58 -7.65 3.71
CA VAL A 235 -18.63 -8.71 4.10
C VAL A 235 -17.22 -8.20 3.96
N VAL A 236 -16.37 -8.41 4.98
CA VAL A 236 -14.95 -8.13 4.97
C VAL A 236 -14.21 -9.39 4.56
N TYR A 237 -13.54 -9.36 3.41
CA TYR A 237 -12.70 -10.46 2.92
C TYR A 237 -11.24 -10.19 3.23
N ILE A 238 -10.54 -11.21 3.69
CA ILE A 238 -9.18 -11.15 4.19
C ILE A 238 -8.38 -12.28 3.56
N GLY A 239 -7.20 -11.97 3.01
CA GLY A 239 -6.28 -12.94 2.42
C GLY A 239 -5.05 -13.18 3.30
N TRP A 240 -4.60 -14.42 3.37
CA TRP A 240 -3.37 -14.82 4.05
C TRP A 240 -2.42 -15.54 3.10
N ALA A 241 -1.15 -15.43 3.45
CA ALA A 241 -0.06 -16.16 2.81
C ALA A 241 0.83 -16.78 3.89
N GLY A 242 1.87 -17.46 3.53
CA GLY A 242 2.84 -17.96 4.50
C GLY A 242 3.42 -19.32 4.15
N ALA A 243 4.16 -19.89 5.11
CA ALA A 243 4.88 -21.14 4.92
C ALA A 243 3.97 -22.38 4.94
N GLN A 244 2.74 -22.27 5.45
CA GLN A 244 1.83 -23.41 5.48
C GLN A 244 0.76 -23.31 4.40
N HIS A 245 -0.11 -22.30 4.44
CA HIS A 245 -1.20 -22.20 3.48
C HIS A 245 -1.54 -20.76 3.09
N GLY A 246 -2.11 -20.61 1.89
CA GLY A 246 -2.93 -19.46 1.53
C GLY A 246 -4.38 -19.65 1.99
N TRP A 247 -4.97 -18.59 2.51
CA TRP A 247 -6.37 -18.56 2.94
C TRP A 247 -7.09 -17.33 2.42
N ILE A 248 -8.38 -17.46 2.21
CA ILE A 248 -9.30 -16.33 2.09
C ILE A 248 -10.50 -16.60 3.01
N MET A 249 -10.84 -15.62 3.85
CA MET A 249 -11.99 -15.73 4.74
C MET A 249 -12.85 -14.48 4.65
N GLY A 250 -14.17 -14.67 4.67
CA GLY A 250 -15.17 -13.61 4.68
C GLY A 250 -15.85 -13.49 6.04
N TYR A 251 -16.00 -12.27 6.55
CA TYR A 251 -16.65 -11.97 7.83
C TYR A 251 -17.75 -10.94 7.64
N ASP A 252 -18.91 -11.17 8.23
CA ASP A 252 -20.00 -10.20 8.23
C ASP A 252 -19.57 -8.90 8.91
N ALA A 253 -19.68 -7.78 8.23
CA ALA A 253 -19.16 -6.50 8.68
C ALA A 253 -19.83 -5.97 9.96
N LYS A 254 -21.09 -6.38 10.27
CA LYS A 254 -21.84 -5.91 11.44
C LYS A 254 -21.80 -6.85 12.63
N THR A 255 -21.61 -8.15 12.39
CA THR A 255 -21.63 -9.15 13.45
C THR A 255 -20.28 -9.80 13.69
N LEU A 256 -19.32 -9.55 12.81
CA LEU A 256 -17.97 -10.14 12.74
C LEU A 256 -17.99 -11.69 12.69
N LYS A 257 -19.12 -12.29 12.38
CA LYS A 257 -19.23 -13.76 12.22
C LYS A 257 -18.64 -14.18 10.89
N GLN A 258 -17.85 -15.26 10.90
CA GLN A 258 -17.34 -15.87 9.68
C GLN A 258 -18.49 -16.34 8.78
N LYS A 259 -18.46 -15.97 7.51
CA LYS A 259 -19.45 -16.32 6.47
C LYS A 259 -18.90 -17.26 5.42
N ALA A 260 -17.61 -17.14 5.13
CA ALA A 260 -16.95 -17.92 4.08
C ALA A 260 -15.52 -18.24 4.48
N ILE A 261 -15.01 -19.36 4.00
CA ILE A 261 -13.63 -19.80 4.18
C ILE A 261 -13.17 -20.59 2.96
N PHE A 262 -12.00 -20.29 2.49
CA PHE A 262 -11.33 -20.98 1.38
C PHE A 262 -9.85 -21.16 1.70
N ASN A 263 -9.30 -22.34 1.37
CA ASN A 263 -7.87 -22.62 1.40
C ASN A 263 -7.41 -22.89 -0.03
N THR A 264 -6.32 -22.26 -0.44
CA THR A 264 -5.85 -22.28 -1.82
C THR A 264 -5.18 -23.59 -2.25
N ALA A 265 -4.66 -24.37 -1.28
CA ALA A 265 -4.00 -25.64 -1.53
C ALA A 265 -4.12 -26.58 -0.31
N PRO A 266 -5.34 -27.10 -0.03
CA PRO A 266 -5.61 -27.86 1.19
C PRO A 266 -4.91 -29.23 1.24
N ASN A 267 -4.46 -29.78 0.11
CA ASN A 267 -3.73 -31.05 0.07
C ASN A 267 -2.22 -30.87 -0.07
N ALA A 268 -1.73 -29.64 -0.10
CA ALA A 268 -0.32 -29.31 -0.25
C ALA A 268 0.17 -28.38 0.87
N GLN A 269 1.02 -27.43 0.50
CA GLN A 269 1.52 -26.33 1.33
C GLN A 269 1.72 -25.10 0.44
N LEU A 270 1.93 -23.93 1.03
CA LEU A 270 2.12 -22.67 0.35
C LEU A 270 0.81 -22.14 -0.29
N GLY A 271 0.87 -21.62 -1.52
CA GLY A 271 -0.31 -21.05 -2.20
C GLY A 271 -0.75 -19.70 -1.62
N GLY A 272 0.20 -18.90 -1.20
CA GLY A 272 -0.07 -17.65 -0.49
C GLY A 272 -0.80 -16.59 -1.32
N VAL A 273 -1.78 -15.91 -0.72
CA VAL A 273 -2.38 -14.67 -1.25
C VAL A 273 -1.54 -13.51 -0.72
N TRP A 274 -0.42 -13.23 -1.41
CA TRP A 274 0.55 -12.22 -0.96
C TRP A 274 0.10 -10.80 -1.26
N ALA A 275 -0.29 -10.55 -2.50
CA ALA A 275 -0.77 -9.26 -3.03
C ALA A 275 0.01 -8.06 -2.47
N ALA A 276 1.34 -8.09 -2.57
CA ALA A 276 2.24 -7.10 -1.97
C ALA A 276 2.02 -5.69 -2.57
N GLY A 277 1.66 -4.71 -1.74
CA GLY A 277 1.28 -3.36 -2.19
C GLY A 277 -0.08 -3.30 -2.90
N ASN A 278 -0.92 -4.33 -2.76
CA ASN A 278 -2.25 -4.47 -3.33
C ASN A 278 -3.16 -5.27 -2.39
N GLY A 279 -4.26 -5.85 -2.88
CA GLY A 279 -5.20 -6.64 -2.11
C GLY A 279 -6.05 -7.57 -2.98
N ILE A 280 -6.99 -8.24 -2.35
CA ILE A 280 -8.07 -8.94 -3.03
C ILE A 280 -8.92 -7.90 -3.77
N ALA A 281 -9.21 -8.11 -5.06
CA ALA A 281 -10.02 -7.21 -5.86
C ALA A 281 -11.47 -7.70 -6.01
N ALA A 282 -12.38 -6.79 -6.34
CA ALA A 282 -13.75 -7.13 -6.68
C ALA A 282 -14.28 -6.21 -7.78
N ASP A 283 -15.13 -6.76 -8.65
CA ASP A 283 -15.79 -6.00 -9.70
C ASP A 283 -17.20 -5.52 -9.29
N GLU A 284 -17.82 -4.77 -10.18
CA GLU A 284 -19.15 -4.19 -9.97
C GLU A 284 -20.27 -5.24 -9.93
N ALA A 285 -20.02 -6.44 -10.47
CA ALA A 285 -20.96 -7.56 -10.38
C ALA A 285 -20.92 -8.25 -9.01
N GLY A 286 -19.87 -7.98 -8.23
CA GLY A 286 -19.64 -8.57 -6.92
C GLY A 286 -18.79 -9.84 -6.97
N ASP A 287 -18.16 -10.13 -8.10
CA ASP A 287 -17.20 -11.22 -8.23
C ASP A 287 -15.85 -10.81 -7.62
N ILE A 288 -15.22 -11.73 -6.91
CA ILE A 288 -13.99 -11.51 -6.13
C ILE A 288 -12.82 -12.17 -6.85
N TYR A 289 -11.68 -11.48 -6.89
CA TYR A 289 -10.47 -11.95 -7.58
C TYR A 289 -9.27 -11.95 -6.64
N ALA A 290 -8.53 -13.09 -6.62
CA ALA A 290 -7.31 -13.22 -5.85
C ALA A 290 -6.25 -14.02 -6.64
N ALA A 291 -5.01 -13.54 -6.64
CA ALA A 291 -3.88 -14.26 -7.21
C ALA A 291 -3.20 -15.09 -6.13
N VAL A 292 -2.93 -16.35 -6.44
CA VAL A 292 -2.34 -17.37 -5.57
C VAL A 292 -0.89 -17.58 -5.96
N GLY A 293 0.00 -17.72 -4.98
CA GLY A 293 1.40 -18.02 -5.17
C GLY A 293 1.68 -19.51 -5.42
N ASP A 294 2.95 -19.86 -5.40
CA ASP A 294 3.43 -21.19 -5.70
C ASP A 294 2.85 -22.25 -4.75
N ALA A 295 2.27 -23.29 -5.31
CA ALA A 295 1.78 -24.48 -4.61
C ALA A 295 1.54 -25.61 -5.59
N LEU A 296 1.00 -26.73 -5.11
CA LEU A 296 0.45 -27.75 -5.98
C LEU A 296 -0.73 -27.19 -6.78
N PHE A 297 -0.81 -27.60 -8.04
CA PHE A 297 -1.96 -27.34 -8.90
C PHE A 297 -2.49 -28.66 -9.46
N ASP A 298 -3.78 -28.96 -9.22
CA ASP A 298 -4.49 -30.14 -9.69
C ASP A 298 -5.94 -29.88 -10.09
N ALA A 299 -6.34 -28.59 -10.13
CA ALA A 299 -7.70 -28.19 -10.45
C ALA A 299 -8.12 -28.54 -11.88
N ASP A 300 -7.18 -28.69 -12.81
CA ASP A 300 -7.42 -29.13 -14.18
C ASP A 300 -7.86 -30.60 -14.27
N THR A 301 -7.52 -31.40 -13.28
CA THR A 301 -7.88 -32.84 -13.16
C THR A 301 -8.99 -33.09 -12.13
N GLY A 302 -9.63 -32.02 -11.64
CA GLY A 302 -10.74 -32.08 -10.69
C GLY A 302 -10.31 -32.06 -9.23
N GLY A 303 -9.05 -31.72 -8.94
CA GLY A 303 -8.55 -31.44 -7.60
C GLY A 303 -8.96 -30.07 -7.08
N VAL A 304 -8.42 -29.70 -5.90
CA VAL A 304 -8.80 -28.47 -5.17
C VAL A 304 -7.59 -27.61 -4.78
N ASP A 305 -6.42 -27.91 -5.33
CA ASP A 305 -5.20 -27.16 -5.12
C ASP A 305 -4.93 -26.21 -6.30
N TYR A 306 -4.74 -24.91 -6.01
CA TYR A 306 -4.72 -23.83 -7.00
C TYR A 306 -3.38 -23.06 -6.97
N GLY A 307 -2.23 -23.72 -6.98
CA GLY A 307 -0.92 -23.05 -7.05
C GLY A 307 -0.78 -22.19 -8.31
N ASP A 308 -0.19 -21.00 -8.19
CA ASP A 308 0.07 -20.02 -9.27
C ASP A 308 -1.16 -19.70 -10.12
N THR A 309 -2.28 -19.49 -9.48
CA THR A 309 -3.59 -19.34 -10.13
C THR A 309 -4.21 -17.99 -9.79
N LEU A 310 -4.78 -17.31 -10.79
CA LEU A 310 -5.77 -16.25 -10.54
C LEU A 310 -7.13 -16.89 -10.39
N LEU A 311 -7.78 -16.68 -9.25
CA LEU A 311 -9.08 -17.23 -8.91
C LEU A 311 -10.16 -16.16 -9.00
N LYS A 312 -11.35 -16.56 -9.48
CA LYS A 312 -12.59 -15.80 -9.46
C LYS A 312 -13.60 -16.51 -8.56
N PHE A 313 -14.20 -15.78 -7.62
CA PHE A 313 -15.13 -16.31 -6.63
C PHE A 313 -16.46 -15.58 -6.63
N ASP A 314 -17.51 -16.29 -6.16
CA ASP A 314 -18.72 -15.66 -5.65
C ASP A 314 -18.54 -15.11 -4.22
N ALA A 315 -19.58 -14.47 -3.67
CA ALA A 315 -19.56 -13.93 -2.31
C ALA A 315 -19.39 -15.01 -1.21
N GLY A 316 -19.66 -16.27 -1.51
CA GLY A 316 -19.47 -17.40 -0.60
C GLY A 316 -18.09 -18.04 -0.68
N LEU A 317 -17.21 -17.50 -1.52
CA LEU A 317 -15.89 -18.04 -1.87
C LEU A 317 -15.96 -19.40 -2.59
N SER A 318 -17.05 -19.66 -3.34
CA SER A 318 -17.08 -20.76 -4.31
C SER A 318 -16.31 -20.32 -5.56
N VAL A 319 -15.40 -21.15 -6.05
CA VAL A 319 -14.63 -20.85 -7.28
C VAL A 319 -15.58 -20.89 -8.48
N LEU A 320 -15.74 -19.75 -9.14
CA LEU A 320 -16.55 -19.61 -10.35
C LEU A 320 -15.71 -19.88 -11.62
N ASP A 321 -14.47 -19.42 -11.63
CA ASP A 321 -13.54 -19.58 -12.75
C ASP A 321 -12.09 -19.36 -12.27
N TYR A 322 -11.11 -19.70 -13.13
CA TYR A 322 -9.71 -19.49 -12.82
C TYR A 322 -8.85 -19.38 -14.09
N PHE A 323 -7.64 -18.82 -13.89
CA PHE A 323 -6.57 -18.83 -14.89
C PHE A 323 -5.29 -19.34 -14.24
N THR A 324 -4.64 -20.33 -14.84
CA THR A 324 -3.34 -20.84 -14.40
C THR A 324 -2.39 -20.81 -15.59
N PRO A 325 -1.20 -20.21 -15.47
CA PRO A 325 -0.19 -20.20 -16.54
C PRO A 325 0.22 -21.60 -16.96
N ASN A 326 0.46 -21.80 -18.26
CA ASN A 326 0.85 -23.10 -18.84
C ASN A 326 2.19 -23.61 -18.30
N ASP A 327 3.04 -22.72 -17.78
CA ASP A 327 4.34 -23.00 -17.18
C ASP A 327 4.29 -23.13 -15.64
N GLN A 328 3.11 -23.36 -15.03
CA GLN A 328 2.88 -23.43 -13.59
C GLN A 328 3.85 -24.38 -12.86
N ALA A 329 4.12 -25.56 -13.43
CA ALA A 329 5.05 -26.50 -12.82
C ALA A 329 6.49 -25.96 -12.73
N CYS A 330 6.91 -25.16 -13.71
CA CYS A 330 8.18 -24.44 -13.69
C CYS A 330 8.16 -23.33 -12.63
N ARG A 331 7.08 -22.52 -12.59
CA ARG A 331 6.91 -21.42 -11.61
C ARG A 331 7.03 -21.95 -10.19
N LYS A 332 6.26 -22.97 -9.85
CA LYS A 332 6.32 -23.64 -8.55
C LYS A 332 7.73 -24.11 -8.17
N LEU A 333 8.48 -24.69 -9.13
CA LEU A 333 9.82 -25.22 -8.87
C LEU A 333 10.83 -24.11 -8.55
N HIS A 334 10.61 -22.90 -9.07
CA HIS A 334 11.54 -21.76 -8.98
C HIS A 334 11.04 -20.59 -8.15
N ASP A 335 9.99 -20.79 -7.32
CA ASP A 335 9.40 -19.74 -6.46
C ASP A 335 9.01 -18.48 -7.26
N LEU A 336 8.35 -18.68 -8.42
CA LEU A 336 7.91 -17.60 -9.31
C LEU A 336 6.42 -17.29 -9.13
N ASP A 337 6.02 -17.00 -7.89
CA ASP A 337 4.63 -16.75 -7.51
C ASP A 337 3.88 -15.79 -8.45
N LEU A 338 2.80 -16.27 -9.08
CA LEU A 338 1.82 -15.37 -9.71
C LEU A 338 1.18 -14.45 -8.65
N GLY A 339 0.91 -14.99 -7.47
CA GLY A 339 0.26 -14.27 -6.35
C GLY A 339 1.16 -13.32 -5.57
N SER A 340 2.41 -13.10 -5.97
CA SER A 340 3.29 -12.11 -5.31
C SER A 340 2.76 -10.68 -5.42
N ALA A 341 2.06 -10.36 -6.51
CA ALA A 341 1.30 -9.14 -6.73
C ALA A 341 -0.22 -9.42 -6.69
N GLY A 342 -1.04 -8.36 -6.70
CA GLY A 342 -2.49 -8.49 -6.79
C GLY A 342 -3.02 -8.18 -8.19
N PRO A 343 -4.23 -8.65 -8.53
CA PRO A 343 -4.90 -8.27 -9.76
C PRO A 343 -5.38 -6.82 -9.70
N MET A 344 -5.47 -6.18 -10.88
CA MET A 344 -6.13 -4.89 -11.07
C MET A 344 -7.23 -5.05 -12.13
N ILE A 345 -8.44 -4.66 -11.77
CA ILE A 345 -9.60 -4.68 -12.67
C ILE A 345 -9.57 -3.43 -13.54
N LEU A 346 -9.65 -3.62 -14.84
CA LEU A 346 -9.79 -2.53 -15.79
C LEU A 346 -11.26 -2.07 -15.84
N PRO A 347 -11.52 -0.76 -15.97
CA PRO A 347 -12.83 -0.28 -16.38
C PRO A 347 -13.27 -0.95 -17.69
N THR A 348 -14.57 -0.98 -17.96
CA THR A 348 -15.11 -1.55 -19.21
C THR A 348 -14.40 -0.98 -20.42
N GLN A 349 -13.81 -1.86 -21.24
CA GLN A 349 -13.04 -1.53 -22.42
C GLN A 349 -13.91 -1.53 -23.67
N GLN A 350 -13.48 -0.76 -24.68
CA GLN A 350 -13.99 -0.90 -26.05
C GLN A 350 -13.29 -2.10 -26.70
N GLY A 351 -14.00 -2.86 -27.51
CA GLY A 351 -13.42 -4.02 -28.20
C GLY A 351 -14.24 -5.29 -28.05
N SER A 352 -13.65 -6.42 -28.41
CA SER A 352 -14.32 -7.73 -28.36
C SER A 352 -14.42 -8.31 -26.94
N VAL A 353 -13.55 -7.88 -26.03
CA VAL A 353 -13.52 -8.30 -24.63
C VAL A 353 -13.65 -7.04 -23.75
N PRO A 354 -14.86 -6.71 -23.30
CA PRO A 354 -15.06 -5.46 -22.55
C PRO A 354 -14.67 -5.56 -21.08
N ASN A 355 -14.71 -6.75 -20.48
CA ASN A 355 -14.48 -6.96 -19.05
C ASN A 355 -13.14 -7.64 -18.81
N GLU A 356 -12.14 -6.85 -18.44
CA GLU A 356 -10.77 -7.32 -18.33
C GLU A 356 -10.14 -7.01 -16.98
N LEU A 357 -9.09 -7.74 -16.67
CA LEU A 357 -8.17 -7.44 -15.57
C LEU A 357 -6.73 -7.73 -16.00
N VAL A 358 -5.77 -7.14 -15.29
CA VAL A 358 -4.36 -7.46 -15.45
C VAL A 358 -3.78 -8.04 -14.17
N VAL A 359 -2.83 -8.97 -14.34
CA VAL A 359 -2.02 -9.51 -13.25
C VAL A 359 -0.60 -9.79 -13.75
N ALA A 360 0.39 -9.55 -12.89
CA ALA A 360 1.80 -9.90 -13.13
C ALA A 360 2.42 -10.30 -11.79
N GLY A 361 2.99 -11.50 -11.75
CA GLY A 361 3.69 -12.02 -10.56
C GLY A 361 5.20 -11.92 -10.67
N LYS A 362 5.92 -12.77 -9.92
CA LYS A 362 7.35 -12.97 -10.07
C LYS A 362 7.66 -13.52 -11.47
N GLY A 363 8.85 -13.22 -11.98
CA GLY A 363 9.31 -13.74 -13.26
C GLY A 363 10.81 -13.99 -13.26
N GLY A 364 11.26 -14.80 -14.23
CA GLY A 364 12.65 -15.11 -14.40
C GLY A 364 12.90 -16.45 -15.08
N ALA A 365 14.18 -16.70 -15.42
CA ALA A 365 14.63 -17.97 -15.97
C ALA A 365 14.54 -19.09 -14.90
N PRO A 366 14.27 -20.32 -15.29
CA PRO A 366 14.17 -20.80 -16.70
C PRO A 366 12.74 -20.69 -17.27
N CYS A 367 11.74 -20.25 -16.53
CA CYS A 367 10.35 -20.27 -16.95
C CYS A 367 10.02 -19.11 -17.93
N ASP A 368 10.65 -17.97 -17.76
CA ASP A 368 10.54 -16.85 -18.69
C ASP A 368 11.79 -16.74 -19.58
N ALA A 369 11.60 -16.32 -20.81
CA ALA A 369 12.70 -16.12 -21.78
C ALA A 369 13.68 -15.03 -21.33
N ASN A 370 13.23 -14.05 -20.54
CA ASN A 370 14.06 -13.05 -19.90
C ASN A 370 14.42 -13.51 -18.48
N PRO A 371 15.71 -13.61 -18.13
CA PRO A 371 16.14 -14.18 -16.85
C PRO A 371 15.72 -13.38 -15.60
N VAL A 372 15.17 -12.18 -15.75
CA VAL A 372 14.81 -11.31 -14.61
C VAL A 372 13.45 -10.63 -14.78
N ALA A 373 12.71 -10.92 -15.84
CA ALA A 373 11.45 -10.24 -16.13
C ALA A 373 10.28 -11.20 -16.22
N SER A 374 9.14 -10.76 -15.69
CA SER A 374 7.83 -11.40 -15.75
C SER A 374 7.02 -10.92 -16.94
N ARG A 375 5.88 -11.54 -17.14
CA ARG A 375 4.89 -11.15 -18.13
C ARG A 375 3.66 -10.53 -17.47
N ILE A 376 3.01 -9.60 -18.16
CA ILE A 376 1.67 -9.14 -17.81
C ILE A 376 0.68 -10.07 -18.54
N TYR A 377 -0.28 -10.60 -17.80
CA TYR A 377 -1.45 -11.29 -18.33
C TYR A 377 -2.63 -10.32 -18.36
N LEU A 378 -3.21 -10.14 -19.53
CA LEU A 378 -4.51 -9.48 -19.71
C LEU A 378 -5.56 -10.58 -19.85
N LEU A 379 -6.52 -10.63 -18.95
CA LEU A 379 -7.47 -11.72 -18.81
C LEU A 379 -8.91 -11.24 -18.96
N ASN A 380 -9.75 -12.06 -19.62
CA ASN A 380 -11.18 -11.84 -19.74
C ASN A 380 -11.92 -12.30 -18.49
N ARG A 381 -12.49 -11.38 -17.69
CA ARG A 381 -13.25 -11.67 -16.46
C ARG A 381 -14.51 -12.53 -16.69
N SER A 382 -15.02 -12.56 -17.91
CA SER A 382 -16.18 -13.39 -18.26
C SER A 382 -15.80 -14.84 -18.59
N ASN A 383 -14.53 -15.11 -18.90
CA ASN A 383 -13.95 -16.43 -19.15
C ASN A 383 -12.44 -16.35 -18.97
N LEU A 384 -11.96 -16.74 -17.79
CA LEU A 384 -10.54 -16.67 -17.44
C LEU A 384 -9.68 -17.68 -18.20
N GLY A 385 -10.29 -18.71 -18.83
CA GLY A 385 -9.61 -19.64 -19.73
C GLY A 385 -9.05 -20.89 -19.06
N LYS A 386 -9.02 -20.96 -17.74
CA LYS A 386 -8.53 -22.09 -16.93
C LYS A 386 -7.05 -22.42 -17.20
N TYR A 387 -6.69 -23.68 -17.17
CA TYR A 387 -5.36 -24.19 -17.49
C TYR A 387 -5.36 -24.89 -18.84
N ASN A 388 -4.32 -24.63 -19.64
CA ASN A 388 -4.06 -25.37 -20.87
C ASN A 388 -2.54 -25.59 -21.00
N ALA A 389 -2.10 -26.83 -20.97
CA ALA A 389 -0.68 -27.20 -20.94
C ALA A 389 0.14 -26.76 -22.17
N THR A 390 -0.52 -26.39 -23.27
CA THR A 390 0.17 -26.04 -24.53
C THR A 390 0.26 -24.53 -24.75
N GLN A 391 -0.68 -23.75 -24.21
CA GLN A 391 -0.80 -22.32 -24.48
C GLN A 391 -1.68 -21.67 -23.43
N ASP A 392 -1.26 -20.51 -22.90
CA ASP A 392 -2.10 -19.70 -22.04
C ASP A 392 -3.36 -19.20 -22.76
N GLN A 393 -4.47 -19.21 -22.04
CA GLN A 393 -5.76 -18.76 -22.57
C GLN A 393 -6.04 -17.29 -22.19
N ALA A 394 -5.00 -16.48 -22.05
CA ALA A 394 -5.09 -15.05 -21.86
C ALA A 394 -5.62 -14.33 -23.11
N VAL A 395 -6.25 -13.17 -22.93
CA VAL A 395 -6.57 -12.25 -24.04
C VAL A 395 -5.27 -11.80 -24.70
N GLU A 396 -4.29 -11.45 -23.87
CA GLU A 396 -2.96 -11.06 -24.31
C GLU A 396 -1.93 -11.36 -23.21
N GLU A 397 -0.72 -11.66 -23.62
CA GLU A 397 0.46 -11.73 -22.78
C GLU A 397 1.49 -10.72 -23.26
N VAL A 398 2.09 -9.97 -22.33
CA VAL A 398 3.22 -9.08 -22.63
C VAL A 398 4.47 -9.63 -21.94
N PRO A 399 5.26 -10.47 -22.61
CA PRO A 399 6.43 -11.11 -22.01
C PRO A 399 7.56 -10.11 -21.79
N GLY A 400 8.27 -10.25 -20.66
CA GLY A 400 9.38 -9.37 -20.31
C GLY A 400 8.96 -7.96 -19.91
N ALA A 401 7.67 -7.75 -19.64
CA ALA A 401 7.09 -6.44 -19.39
C ALA A 401 7.55 -5.82 -18.07
N VAL A 402 7.61 -6.63 -17.01
CA VAL A 402 7.87 -6.18 -15.63
C VAL A 402 9.03 -6.98 -15.06
N THR A 403 9.98 -6.28 -14.44
CA THR A 403 11.10 -6.95 -13.75
C THR A 403 10.70 -7.27 -12.31
N GLY A 404 11.01 -8.49 -11.84
CA GLY A 404 11.15 -8.75 -10.42
C GLY A 404 10.10 -9.56 -9.69
N TYR A 405 9.93 -9.22 -8.41
CA TYR A 405 9.28 -10.05 -7.39
C TYR A 405 7.82 -9.71 -7.13
N TRP A 406 7.45 -8.43 -7.23
CA TRP A 406 6.09 -7.94 -7.10
C TRP A 406 5.98 -6.55 -7.72
N SER A 407 4.85 -6.12 -8.02
CA SER A 407 4.35 -4.79 -8.30
C SER A 407 2.94 -4.95 -8.85
N SER A 408 2.04 -4.09 -8.46
CA SER A 408 0.71 -4.05 -9.04
C SER A 408 0.58 -2.85 -9.95
N ALA A 409 -0.26 -2.95 -10.97
CA ALA A 409 -0.52 -1.86 -11.89
C ALA A 409 -1.31 -0.74 -11.21
N ALA A 410 -1.15 0.49 -11.71
CA ALA A 410 -2.16 1.53 -11.60
C ALA A 410 -2.75 1.82 -12.97
N TYR A 411 -4.01 2.29 -13.01
CA TYR A 411 -4.73 2.64 -14.24
C TYR A 411 -5.04 4.12 -14.30
N PHE A 412 -4.95 4.71 -15.48
CA PHE A 412 -5.41 6.07 -15.74
C PHE A 412 -5.98 6.23 -17.13
N GLN A 413 -7.22 6.74 -17.20
CA GLN A 413 -7.83 7.23 -18.44
C GLN A 413 -7.50 8.71 -18.58
N GLY A 414 -6.47 9.02 -19.34
CA GLY A 414 -6.18 10.39 -19.76
C GLY A 414 -7.11 10.85 -20.88
N GLU A 415 -7.01 12.14 -21.24
CA GLU A 415 -7.82 12.75 -22.32
C GLU A 415 -7.65 12.04 -23.67
N SER A 416 -6.46 11.55 -23.96
CA SER A 416 -6.12 10.98 -25.27
C SER A 416 -6.00 9.46 -25.28
N ALA A 417 -5.70 8.83 -24.15
CA ALA A 417 -5.44 7.39 -24.05
C ALA A 417 -5.66 6.83 -22.66
N ALA A 418 -6.06 5.56 -22.59
CA ALA A 418 -6.03 4.77 -21.38
C ALA A 418 -4.66 4.11 -21.23
N ASN A 419 -4.13 4.06 -20.03
CA ASN A 419 -2.82 3.50 -19.74
C ASN A 419 -2.80 2.72 -18.42
N ILE A 420 -1.92 1.70 -18.36
CA ILE A 420 -1.52 1.07 -17.11
C ILE A 420 -0.04 1.37 -16.82
N TYR A 421 0.29 1.43 -15.54
CA TYR A 421 1.63 1.81 -15.07
C TYR A 421 2.18 0.73 -14.15
N TYR A 422 3.42 0.31 -14.39
CA TYR A 422 4.14 -0.67 -13.57
C TYR A 422 5.55 -0.17 -13.20
N GLY A 423 5.98 -0.43 -11.97
CA GLY A 423 7.35 -0.20 -11.53
C GLY A 423 7.91 -1.44 -10.85
N GLY A 424 8.26 -2.46 -11.63
CA GLY A 424 8.62 -3.79 -11.16
C GLY A 424 9.69 -3.79 -10.06
N VAL A 425 9.48 -4.58 -9.01
CA VAL A 425 10.34 -4.64 -7.82
C VAL A 425 11.29 -5.82 -7.89
N VAL A 426 12.59 -5.56 -7.75
CA VAL A 426 13.67 -6.57 -7.77
C VAL A 426 14.29 -6.79 -6.39
N ALA A 427 14.97 -7.94 -6.22
CA ALA A 427 15.67 -8.26 -4.98
C ALA A 427 16.93 -7.42 -4.76
N GLU A 428 17.68 -7.12 -5.84
CA GLU A 428 18.98 -6.48 -5.75
C GLU A 428 18.92 -4.97 -5.95
N ALA A 429 19.54 -4.22 -5.04
CA ALA A 429 19.66 -2.76 -5.18
C ALA A 429 20.45 -2.39 -6.46
N GLY A 430 19.93 -1.39 -7.18
CA GLY A 430 20.54 -0.91 -8.42
C GLY A 430 20.21 -1.74 -9.67
N LYS A 431 19.50 -2.85 -9.53
CA LYS A 431 18.98 -3.66 -10.64
C LYS A 431 17.45 -3.51 -10.79
N GLY A 432 16.85 -2.48 -10.22
CA GLY A 432 15.42 -2.18 -10.31
C GLY A 432 14.95 -2.00 -11.75
N ASP A 433 13.67 -1.72 -11.88
CA ASP A 433 13.05 -1.49 -13.17
C ASP A 433 12.78 0.00 -13.40
N TYR A 434 12.53 0.37 -14.65
CA TYR A 434 11.93 1.65 -14.97
C TYR A 434 10.46 1.66 -14.54
N LEU A 435 9.92 2.82 -14.21
CA LEU A 435 8.49 2.99 -14.23
C LEU A 435 8.05 2.97 -15.70
N LYS A 436 7.17 2.04 -16.06
CA LYS A 436 6.73 1.77 -17.44
C LYS A 436 5.25 2.07 -17.61
N MET A 437 4.89 2.57 -18.77
CA MET A 437 3.53 2.85 -19.19
C MET A 437 3.19 2.02 -20.41
N TYR A 438 2.09 1.27 -20.35
CA TYR A 438 1.53 0.52 -21.47
C TYR A 438 0.17 1.11 -21.81
N SER A 439 -0.07 1.41 -23.09
CA SER A 439 -1.40 1.89 -23.50
C SER A 439 -2.41 0.75 -23.56
N VAL A 440 -3.67 1.08 -23.28
CA VAL A 440 -4.82 0.18 -23.42
C VAL A 440 -5.68 0.72 -24.59
N THR A 441 -5.76 -0.02 -25.68
CA THR A 441 -6.48 0.40 -26.87
C THR A 441 -7.38 -0.73 -27.37
N ASN A 442 -8.68 -0.50 -27.42
CA ASN A 442 -9.68 -1.51 -27.81
C ASN A 442 -9.57 -2.82 -26.99
N GLY A 443 -9.23 -2.72 -25.70
CA GLY A 443 -9.06 -3.86 -24.82
C GLY A 443 -7.74 -4.63 -25.03
N LEU A 444 -6.73 -4.05 -25.66
CA LEU A 444 -5.40 -4.65 -25.82
C LEU A 444 -4.32 -3.74 -25.28
N LEU A 445 -3.27 -4.33 -24.71
CA LEU A 445 -2.09 -3.62 -24.24
C LEU A 445 -1.11 -3.38 -25.39
N SER A 446 -0.33 -2.31 -25.31
CA SER A 446 0.85 -2.19 -26.17
C SER A 446 1.87 -3.28 -25.78
N THR A 447 2.47 -3.94 -26.78
CA THR A 447 3.45 -5.02 -26.58
C THR A 447 4.80 -4.53 -25.99
N THR A 448 5.03 -3.23 -26.02
CA THR A 448 6.19 -2.55 -25.43
C THR A 448 5.72 -1.31 -24.69
N PRO A 449 6.49 -0.81 -23.70
CA PRO A 449 6.14 0.44 -23.03
C PRO A 449 6.04 1.60 -24.04
N VAL A 450 4.92 2.33 -24.05
CA VAL A 450 4.77 3.56 -24.85
C VAL A 450 5.51 4.74 -24.24
N SER A 451 5.82 4.66 -22.94
CA SER A 451 6.69 5.58 -22.23
C SER A 451 7.32 4.89 -21.01
N GLN A 452 8.50 5.34 -20.60
CA GLN A 452 9.11 4.90 -19.34
C GLN A 452 9.94 6.01 -18.70
N SER A 453 10.18 5.90 -17.38
CA SER A 453 11.03 6.85 -16.66
C SER A 453 12.45 6.85 -17.21
N LYS A 454 13.13 8.00 -17.14
CA LYS A 454 14.57 8.09 -17.52
C LYS A 454 15.47 7.37 -16.52
N ASN A 455 15.06 7.33 -15.28
CA ASN A 455 15.84 6.75 -14.20
C ASN A 455 15.27 5.37 -13.83
N ILE A 456 16.16 4.41 -13.60
CA ILE A 456 15.80 3.15 -12.94
C ILE A 456 15.37 3.47 -11.51
N LEU A 457 14.27 2.92 -11.07
CA LEU A 457 13.87 2.90 -9.67
C LEU A 457 14.66 1.77 -8.99
N PRO A 458 15.58 2.06 -8.03
CA PRO A 458 16.59 1.08 -7.58
C PRO A 458 16.09 -0.28 -7.11
N VAL A 459 14.88 -0.32 -6.59
CA VAL A 459 14.20 -1.57 -6.15
C VAL A 459 12.81 -1.69 -6.80
N GLY A 460 12.35 -0.66 -7.51
CA GLY A 460 11.02 -0.55 -8.08
C GLY A 460 10.00 0.08 -7.13
N ALA A 461 8.74 0.14 -7.56
CA ALA A 461 7.63 0.73 -6.80
C ALA A 461 6.27 0.20 -7.28
N THR A 462 5.27 0.22 -6.41
CA THR A 462 3.85 0.15 -6.78
C THR A 462 3.32 1.58 -6.93
N PRO A 463 2.91 2.00 -8.14
CA PRO A 463 2.51 3.39 -8.39
C PRO A 463 1.09 3.69 -7.91
N SER A 464 0.82 4.97 -7.65
CA SER A 464 -0.54 5.54 -7.51
C SER A 464 -0.72 6.69 -8.48
N ILE A 465 -1.96 7.01 -8.82
CA ILE A 465 -2.31 8.10 -9.74
C ILE A 465 -3.15 9.16 -9.00
N SER A 466 -2.87 10.42 -9.28
CA SER A 466 -3.79 11.52 -8.98
C SER A 466 -4.11 12.30 -10.24
N ALA A 467 -5.37 12.73 -10.39
CA ALA A 467 -5.82 13.47 -11.54
C ALA A 467 -7.13 14.25 -11.24
N ASN A 468 -7.45 15.23 -12.04
CA ASN A 468 -8.75 15.89 -12.09
C ASN A 468 -9.56 15.29 -13.25
N GLY A 469 -10.33 14.23 -12.98
CA GLY A 469 -11.00 13.46 -14.02
C GLY A 469 -9.97 12.81 -14.96
N THR A 470 -9.97 13.22 -16.22
CA THR A 470 -9.03 12.77 -17.26
C THR A 470 -7.83 13.71 -17.45
N SER A 471 -7.78 14.83 -16.72
CA SER A 471 -6.76 15.87 -16.85
C SER A 471 -5.80 15.88 -15.67
N ASP A 472 -4.64 16.52 -15.84
CA ASP A 472 -3.64 16.76 -14.80
C ASP A 472 -3.11 15.47 -14.12
N GLY A 473 -3.04 14.37 -14.87
CA GLY A 473 -2.59 13.09 -14.35
C GLY A 473 -1.12 13.10 -13.89
N ILE A 474 -0.87 12.65 -12.65
CA ILE A 474 0.45 12.47 -12.05
C ILE A 474 0.61 11.04 -11.57
N VAL A 475 1.70 10.39 -11.95
CA VAL A 475 2.09 9.08 -11.42
C VAL A 475 3.04 9.27 -10.25
N TRP A 476 2.68 8.73 -9.10
CA TRP A 476 3.45 8.79 -7.86
C TRP A 476 4.10 7.44 -7.55
N ALA A 477 5.36 7.46 -7.12
CA ALA A 477 6.11 6.25 -6.77
C ALA A 477 6.97 6.48 -5.53
N ILE A 478 6.87 5.57 -4.55
CA ILE A 478 7.78 5.54 -3.39
C ILE A 478 8.87 4.53 -3.70
N VAL A 479 10.12 4.95 -3.60
CA VAL A 479 11.28 4.13 -3.94
C VAL A 479 12.11 3.85 -2.71
N ARG A 480 12.41 2.58 -2.49
CA ARG A 480 13.42 2.10 -1.57
C ARG A 480 14.75 1.95 -2.31
N GLN A 481 15.86 2.34 -1.67
CA GLN A 481 17.18 2.32 -2.29
C GLN A 481 18.01 1.06 -1.95
N GLU A 482 17.52 0.22 -1.04
CA GLU A 482 18.25 -0.94 -0.53
C GLU A 482 17.73 -2.24 -1.13
N ALA A 483 18.60 -3.24 -1.25
CA ALA A 483 18.24 -4.59 -1.67
C ALA A 483 17.15 -5.20 -0.78
N LEU A 484 16.31 -6.05 -1.38
CA LEU A 484 15.40 -6.91 -0.64
C LEU A 484 16.24 -7.93 0.15
N GLY A 485 15.86 -8.22 1.38
CA GLY A 485 16.62 -9.13 2.26
C GLY A 485 17.65 -8.43 3.15
N THR A 486 18.08 -7.19 2.83
CA THR A 486 18.78 -6.36 3.81
C THR A 486 17.80 -5.84 4.85
N GLN A 487 18.29 -5.59 6.07
CA GLN A 487 17.48 -4.97 7.13
C GLN A 487 16.78 -3.73 6.57
N PRO A 488 15.45 -3.57 6.68
CA PRO A 488 14.78 -2.40 6.18
C PRO A 488 15.28 -1.15 6.90
N GLY A 489 15.35 -0.02 6.18
CA GLY A 489 15.49 1.28 6.77
C GLY A 489 16.90 1.79 7.04
N GLN A 490 17.85 1.44 6.21
CA GLN A 490 19.17 2.09 6.26
C GLN A 490 19.23 3.36 5.42
N LYS A 491 18.27 3.59 4.53
CA LYS A 491 18.19 4.79 3.68
C LYS A 491 16.78 5.38 3.66
N PRO A 492 16.68 6.70 3.46
CA PRO A 492 15.40 7.37 3.33
C PRO A 492 14.58 6.86 2.14
N ALA A 493 13.26 6.90 2.29
CA ALA A 493 12.33 6.76 1.18
C ALA A 493 12.48 7.94 0.21
N ILE A 494 12.34 7.68 -1.09
CA ILE A 494 12.31 8.71 -2.12
C ILE A 494 10.93 8.72 -2.75
N LEU A 495 10.27 9.89 -2.71
CA LEU A 495 9.06 10.13 -3.44
C LEU A 495 9.38 10.70 -4.82
N TYR A 496 8.87 10.05 -5.87
CA TYR A 496 8.89 10.54 -7.24
C TYR A 496 7.48 10.92 -7.70
N ALA A 497 7.42 11.93 -8.57
CA ALA A 497 6.24 12.28 -9.35
C ALA A 497 6.61 12.38 -10.83
N TYR A 498 5.79 11.79 -11.69
CA TYR A 498 5.96 11.81 -13.14
C TYR A 498 4.67 12.30 -13.81
N ASP A 499 4.82 12.93 -14.98
CA ASP A 499 3.69 13.25 -15.85
C ASP A 499 3.07 11.93 -16.34
N ALA A 500 1.76 11.74 -16.09
CA ALA A 500 1.07 10.50 -16.46
C ALA A 500 0.92 10.31 -17.98
N THR A 501 1.09 11.37 -18.77
CA THR A 501 1.06 11.29 -20.24
C THR A 501 2.43 10.98 -20.83
N ASN A 502 3.51 11.23 -20.07
CA ASN A 502 4.88 11.02 -20.53
C ASN A 502 5.86 10.82 -19.36
N LEU A 503 6.14 9.57 -19.01
CA LEU A 503 7.02 9.22 -17.90
C LEU A 503 8.49 9.67 -18.06
N THR A 504 8.90 10.10 -19.26
CA THR A 504 10.24 10.73 -19.43
C THR A 504 10.35 12.08 -18.72
N THR A 505 9.20 12.66 -18.33
CA THR A 505 9.09 13.92 -17.58
C THR A 505 8.96 13.62 -16.10
N THR A 506 10.08 13.70 -15.37
CA THR A 506 10.08 13.68 -13.90
C THR A 506 9.70 15.08 -13.41
N LEU A 507 8.55 15.18 -12.78
CA LEU A 507 8.04 16.43 -12.20
C LEU A 507 8.75 16.74 -10.88
N TYR A 508 8.95 15.73 -10.05
CA TYR A 508 9.53 15.87 -8.72
C TYR A 508 10.31 14.62 -8.27
N ASN A 509 11.35 14.88 -7.47
CA ASN A 509 12.15 13.86 -6.79
C ASN A 509 12.60 14.42 -5.43
N SER A 510 12.15 13.83 -4.33
CA SER A 510 12.43 14.33 -2.98
C SER A 510 13.92 14.31 -2.62
N ALA A 511 14.71 13.42 -3.21
CA ALA A 511 16.16 13.35 -2.96
C ALA A 511 16.96 14.46 -3.68
N SER A 512 16.41 15.04 -4.75
CA SER A 512 17.07 16.10 -5.53
C SER A 512 16.61 17.51 -5.19
N ALA A 513 15.57 17.66 -4.38
CA ALA A 513 15.09 18.95 -3.90
C ALA A 513 16.06 19.48 -2.82
N LEU A 514 16.79 20.57 -3.12
CA LEU A 514 17.84 21.11 -2.25
C LEU A 514 17.48 22.48 -1.70
N THR A 515 17.88 22.73 -0.44
CA THR A 515 17.97 24.06 0.17
C THR A 515 19.36 24.24 0.76
N GLN A 516 20.06 25.31 0.39
CA GLN A 516 21.46 25.56 0.79
C GLN A 516 22.41 24.38 0.51
N GLY A 517 22.16 23.62 -0.58
CA GLY A 517 22.95 22.45 -0.96
C GLY A 517 22.67 21.18 -0.15
N LEU A 518 21.70 21.19 0.75
CA LEU A 518 21.25 20.03 1.53
C LEU A 518 19.88 19.54 1.04
N PRO A 519 19.62 18.22 1.07
CA PRO A 519 18.29 17.69 0.75
C PRO A 519 17.22 18.31 1.66
N ARG A 520 16.28 19.06 1.06
CA ARG A 520 15.20 19.73 1.77
C ARG A 520 14.10 18.75 2.21
N ASP A 521 13.74 17.83 1.29
CA ASP A 521 12.54 17.00 1.38
C ASP A 521 12.87 15.55 1.72
N ARG A 522 13.86 15.35 2.60
CA ARG A 522 14.29 14.02 2.98
C ARG A 522 13.16 13.27 3.71
N GLY A 523 12.79 12.10 3.18
CA GLY A 523 11.81 11.21 3.81
C GLY A 523 12.37 10.47 5.02
N GLY A 524 11.49 9.88 5.81
CA GLY A 524 11.81 8.87 6.81
C GLY A 524 12.40 7.59 6.18
N CYS A 525 12.71 6.61 7.01
CA CYS A 525 13.36 5.37 6.57
C CYS A 525 12.42 4.52 5.71
N ALA A 526 12.90 4.08 4.56
CA ALA A 526 12.06 3.37 3.59
C ALA A 526 11.54 2.02 4.11
N ASN A 527 10.29 1.71 3.81
CA ASN A 527 9.64 0.42 4.04
C ASN A 527 9.54 -0.40 2.76
N LYS A 528 9.25 -1.71 2.91
CA LYS A 528 8.71 -2.54 1.82
C LYS A 528 7.22 -2.23 1.63
N PHE A 529 6.71 -2.46 0.43
CA PHE A 529 5.29 -2.44 0.07
C PHE A 529 4.59 -1.09 0.18
N ALA A 530 5.31 -0.02 0.52
CA ALA A 530 4.73 1.31 0.68
C ALA A 530 4.09 1.79 -0.63
N VAL A 531 2.84 2.22 -0.54
CA VAL A 531 2.05 2.81 -1.63
C VAL A 531 1.64 4.22 -1.21
N PRO A 532 1.85 5.25 -2.04
CA PRO A 532 1.49 6.61 -1.66
C PRO A 532 -0.03 6.82 -1.70
N THR A 533 -0.55 7.55 -0.72
CA THR A 533 -1.92 8.05 -0.73
C THR A 533 -1.92 9.50 -1.16
N VAL A 534 -2.72 9.83 -2.18
CA VAL A 534 -2.86 11.20 -2.66
C VAL A 534 -4.28 11.68 -2.42
N ALA A 535 -4.43 12.76 -1.66
CA ALA A 535 -5.74 13.34 -1.35
C ALA A 535 -5.60 14.81 -0.93
N ASN A 536 -6.52 15.64 -1.41
CA ASN A 536 -6.68 17.04 -0.98
C ASN A 536 -5.37 17.85 -1.00
N GLY A 537 -4.61 17.77 -2.09
CA GLY A 537 -3.37 18.50 -2.27
C GLY A 537 -2.18 17.98 -1.44
N ARG A 538 -2.28 16.76 -0.89
CA ARG A 538 -1.24 16.11 -0.09
C ARG A 538 -0.89 14.73 -0.65
N VAL A 539 0.37 14.34 -0.43
CA VAL A 539 0.86 12.97 -0.68
C VAL A 539 1.41 12.43 0.63
N TYR A 540 0.80 11.34 1.11
CA TYR A 540 1.13 10.69 2.37
C TYR A 540 1.98 9.46 2.09
N VAL A 541 3.13 9.37 2.76
CA VAL A 541 4.15 8.32 2.57
C VAL A 541 4.46 7.64 3.89
N GLY A 542 4.00 6.40 4.04
CA GLY A 542 4.33 5.58 5.22
C GLY A 542 5.80 5.18 5.22
N THR A 543 6.49 5.42 6.34
CA THR A 543 7.89 5.07 6.56
C THR A 543 8.06 4.28 7.86
N GLN A 544 9.28 4.11 8.39
CA GLN A 544 9.49 3.21 9.53
C GLN A 544 8.97 3.71 10.86
N ASN A 545 8.90 5.00 11.07
CA ASN A 545 8.49 5.58 12.35
C ASN A 545 7.81 6.94 12.19
N GLU A 546 7.48 7.28 10.96
CA GLU A 546 6.74 8.50 10.65
C GLU A 546 5.88 8.32 9.40
N LEU A 547 4.83 9.12 9.32
CA LEU A 547 4.09 9.39 8.11
C LEU A 547 4.61 10.71 7.54
N ASP A 548 5.33 10.66 6.44
CA ASP A 548 5.75 11.85 5.71
C ASP A 548 4.58 12.44 4.93
N VAL A 549 4.43 13.75 4.97
CA VAL A 549 3.41 14.48 4.21
C VAL A 549 4.07 15.48 3.28
N PHE A 550 3.80 15.31 1.98
CA PHE A 550 4.25 16.20 0.93
C PHE A 550 3.06 17.03 0.40
N GLY A 551 3.33 18.23 -0.09
CA GLY A 551 2.31 19.12 -0.62
C GLY A 551 2.91 20.40 -1.20
N LEU A 552 2.04 21.32 -1.63
CA LEU A 552 2.50 22.61 -2.09
C LEU A 552 3.14 23.39 -0.94
N LEU A 553 4.32 23.92 -1.21
CA LEU A 553 5.08 24.73 -0.27
C LEU A 553 4.45 26.12 -0.18
N GLY A 554 4.18 26.59 1.04
CA GLY A 554 3.88 27.98 1.31
C GLY A 554 5.11 28.88 1.10
N THR A 555 4.98 30.17 1.42
CA THR A 555 6.13 31.09 1.47
C THR A 555 7.03 30.68 2.65
N THR A 556 8.07 29.88 2.38
CA THR A 556 8.93 29.29 3.40
C THR A 556 9.99 30.27 3.84
N ASN A 557 9.64 31.18 4.74
CA ASN A 557 10.61 31.92 5.56
C ASN A 557 10.58 31.32 6.97
N GLY A 558 11.57 30.53 7.33
CA GLY A 558 11.59 29.88 8.64
C GLY A 558 12.83 29.02 8.87
N PRO A 559 13.00 28.46 10.08
CA PRO A 559 13.98 27.44 10.32
C PRO A 559 13.59 26.14 9.60
N ASN A 560 14.57 25.33 9.24
CA ASN A 560 14.36 24.01 8.66
C ASN A 560 15.37 23.00 9.19
N VAL A 561 14.93 21.79 9.52
CA VAL A 561 15.78 20.73 10.08
C VAL A 561 16.29 19.82 8.97
N TYR A 562 17.61 19.67 8.91
CA TYR A 562 18.25 18.61 8.15
C TYR A 562 18.96 17.64 9.08
N LEU A 563 18.61 16.35 8.99
CA LEU A 563 19.25 15.26 9.72
C LEU A 563 20.22 14.53 8.77
N SER A 564 21.47 14.34 9.18
CA SER A 564 22.50 13.73 8.33
C SER A 564 22.18 12.29 7.94
N ASN A 565 21.54 11.54 8.82
CA ASN A 565 20.98 10.22 8.57
C ASN A 565 19.86 9.91 9.58
N PRO A 566 18.58 9.92 9.21
CA PRO A 566 17.48 9.57 10.12
C PRO A 566 17.31 8.06 10.30
N CYS A 567 18.08 7.22 9.60
CA CYS A 567 17.91 5.77 9.55
C CYS A 567 19.13 5.07 10.14
N TRP A 568 18.99 4.49 11.34
CA TRP A 568 20.15 3.93 12.01
C TRP A 568 19.98 2.48 12.43
N THR A 569 20.88 1.64 11.92
CA THR A 569 21.15 0.33 12.48
C THR A 569 22.46 0.38 13.25
N PHE A 570 22.44 0.02 14.53
CA PHE A 570 23.65 -0.17 15.31
C PHE A 570 24.33 -1.49 14.91
N PRO A 571 25.65 -1.56 14.93
CA PRO A 571 26.35 -2.85 14.85
C PRO A 571 25.82 -3.79 15.94
N ALA A 572 25.69 -5.07 15.63
CA ALA A 572 25.32 -6.06 16.64
C ALA A 572 26.38 -6.10 17.75
N SER A 573 25.96 -5.99 19.01
CA SER A 573 26.84 -5.90 20.17
C SER A 573 26.52 -6.97 21.21
N THR A 574 27.53 -7.37 21.98
CA THR A 574 27.34 -8.25 23.15
C THR A 574 26.43 -7.55 24.17
N ILE A 575 25.52 -8.32 24.78
CA ILE A 575 24.63 -7.83 25.84
C ILE A 575 25.44 -7.08 26.91
N GLY A 576 24.96 -5.89 27.30
CA GLY A 576 25.62 -5.02 28.26
C GLY A 576 26.78 -4.18 27.70
N THR A 577 27.21 -4.39 26.43
CA THR A 577 28.30 -3.63 25.83
C THR A 577 27.74 -2.42 25.05
N PRO A 578 28.10 -1.17 25.45
CA PRO A 578 27.58 0.02 24.80
C PRO A 578 28.22 0.27 23.41
N VAL A 579 27.40 0.62 22.43
CA VAL A 579 27.81 1.07 21.09
C VAL A 579 27.25 2.45 20.83
N LYS A 580 28.09 3.36 20.32
CA LYS A 580 27.73 4.76 20.09
C LYS A 580 27.63 5.08 18.60
N LYS A 581 26.67 5.93 18.25
CA LYS A 581 26.55 6.59 16.95
C LYS A 581 26.27 8.09 17.12
N VAL A 582 26.71 8.89 16.15
CA VAL A 582 26.54 10.34 16.14
C VAL A 582 25.71 10.77 14.96
N LEU A 583 24.61 11.49 15.21
CA LEU A 583 23.75 12.15 14.24
C LEU A 583 24.11 13.63 14.14
N GLY A 584 24.32 14.13 12.93
CA GLY A 584 24.40 15.57 12.67
C GLY A 584 23.01 16.16 12.42
N LEU A 585 22.69 17.24 13.12
CA LEU A 585 21.53 18.08 12.89
C LEU A 585 22.00 19.45 12.39
N SER A 586 21.41 19.97 11.31
CA SER A 586 21.75 21.28 10.76
C SER A 586 20.49 22.12 10.55
N ASN A 587 20.60 23.42 10.72
CA ASN A 587 19.57 24.37 10.31
C ASN A 587 19.79 24.71 8.82
N SER A 588 18.98 24.12 7.94
CA SER A 588 18.98 24.40 6.50
C SER A 588 18.02 25.51 6.10
N GLY A 589 17.34 26.16 7.06
CA GLY A 589 16.44 27.28 6.86
C GLY A 589 17.15 28.63 6.89
N ASN A 590 16.37 29.72 6.82
CA ASN A 590 16.87 31.10 6.78
C ASN A 590 16.62 31.91 8.06
N SER A 591 16.08 31.30 9.10
CA SER A 591 15.93 31.88 10.44
C SER A 591 16.43 30.93 11.53
N THR A 592 16.55 31.40 12.75
CA THR A 592 17.10 30.63 13.88
C THR A 592 16.24 29.41 14.20
N LEU A 593 16.85 28.22 14.18
CA LEU A 593 16.26 26.97 14.63
C LEU A 593 16.52 26.81 16.15
N THR A 594 15.46 26.68 16.93
CA THR A 594 15.52 26.45 18.38
C THR A 594 15.03 25.05 18.70
N ILE A 595 15.91 24.18 19.20
CA ILE A 595 15.58 22.84 19.65
C ILE A 595 15.16 22.94 21.13
N SER A 596 13.90 22.60 21.43
CA SER A 596 13.32 22.67 22.77
C SER A 596 13.47 21.38 23.57
N ASN A 597 13.47 20.22 22.89
CA ASN A 597 13.61 18.92 23.54
C ASN A 597 14.15 17.87 22.56
N ILE A 598 14.91 16.89 23.11
CA ILE A 598 15.28 15.64 22.44
C ILE A 598 14.99 14.53 23.43
N ALA A 599 14.13 13.57 23.08
CA ALA A 599 13.73 12.49 23.99
C ALA A 599 13.75 11.14 23.27
N ILE A 600 14.31 10.11 23.93
CA ILE A 600 14.22 8.73 23.45
C ILE A 600 12.88 8.13 23.88
N THR A 601 12.19 7.49 22.92
CA THR A 601 10.92 6.79 23.14
C THR A 601 10.89 5.48 22.33
N GLY A 602 9.82 4.70 22.44
CA GLY A 602 9.66 3.41 21.78
C GLY A 602 9.74 2.21 22.73
N LEU A 603 9.53 1.01 22.18
CA LEU A 603 9.37 -0.23 22.94
C LEU A 603 10.59 -0.52 23.82
N ASN A 604 11.79 -0.38 23.28
CA ASN A 604 13.04 -0.70 23.97
C ASN A 604 13.81 0.57 24.37
N LYS A 605 13.11 1.66 24.69
CA LYS A 605 13.76 2.95 25.01
C LYS A 605 14.79 2.88 26.14
N ALA A 606 14.66 1.92 27.05
CA ALA A 606 15.58 1.74 28.18
C ALA A 606 17.01 1.32 27.73
N ASP A 607 17.13 0.72 26.54
CA ASP A 607 18.41 0.24 26.00
C ASP A 607 19.14 1.31 25.18
N PHE A 608 18.53 2.49 25.05
CA PHE A 608 19.08 3.62 24.32
C PHE A 608 19.16 4.87 25.20
N THR A 609 20.28 5.56 25.13
CA THR A 609 20.46 6.85 25.81
C THR A 609 20.98 7.88 24.81
N GLU A 610 20.68 9.17 25.03
CA GLU A 610 21.18 10.24 24.19
C GLU A 610 21.95 11.30 25.00
N THR A 611 22.88 11.95 24.31
CA THR A 611 23.52 13.20 24.72
C THR A 611 23.68 14.11 23.52
N ASN A 612 23.48 15.41 23.68
CA ASN A 612 23.49 16.32 22.54
C ASN A 612 24.12 17.68 22.84
N THR A 613 24.48 18.39 21.77
CA THR A 613 24.98 19.78 21.80
C THR A 613 23.97 20.78 21.23
N CYS A 614 22.75 20.30 20.93
CA CYS A 614 21.73 21.04 20.18
C CYS A 614 20.96 21.99 21.11
N LYS A 615 20.89 23.26 20.72
CA LYS A 615 20.09 24.30 21.40
C LYS A 615 19.51 25.27 20.37
N SER A 616 20.22 26.34 20.07
CA SER A 616 19.83 27.36 19.10
C SER A 616 20.86 27.38 17.97
N LEU A 617 20.40 27.22 16.72
CA LEU A 617 21.24 27.15 15.55
C LEU A 617 20.89 28.28 14.57
N ALA A 618 21.85 29.15 14.28
CA ALA A 618 21.72 30.11 13.20
C ALA A 618 21.60 29.39 11.84
N PRO A 619 21.11 30.06 10.78
CA PRO A 619 21.12 29.50 9.43
C PRO A 619 22.48 28.90 9.05
N GLY A 620 22.49 27.65 8.57
CA GLY A 620 23.70 26.89 8.23
C GLY A 620 24.47 26.26 9.39
N ALA A 621 24.16 26.61 10.64
CA ALA A 621 24.81 26.03 11.82
C ALA A 621 24.40 24.57 12.08
N LYS A 622 25.27 23.84 12.79
CA LYS A 622 25.14 22.39 13.03
C LYS A 622 25.32 22.06 14.51
N CYS A 623 24.71 20.97 14.94
CA CYS A 623 24.95 20.33 16.24
C CYS A 623 25.02 18.81 16.08
N SER A 624 25.32 18.10 17.17
CA SER A 624 25.38 16.64 17.17
C SER A 624 24.53 16.03 18.28
N ILE A 625 23.91 14.89 17.96
CA ILE A 625 23.17 14.03 18.88
C ILE A 625 23.92 12.70 18.90
N THR A 626 24.44 12.29 20.05
CA THR A 626 25.08 11.00 20.24
C THR A 626 24.08 10.05 20.89
N VAL A 627 23.78 8.93 20.22
CA VAL A 627 22.94 7.87 20.78
C VAL A 627 23.83 6.69 21.13
N THR A 628 23.63 6.15 22.33
CA THR A 628 24.30 4.95 22.84
C THR A 628 23.26 3.84 22.96
N PHE A 629 23.51 2.72 22.30
CA PHE A 629 22.75 1.49 22.42
C PHE A 629 23.49 0.51 23.34
N THR A 630 22.78 -0.08 24.30
CA THR A 630 23.30 -1.12 25.21
C THR A 630 22.27 -2.24 25.26
N ALA A 631 22.50 -3.30 24.49
CA ALA A 631 21.55 -4.40 24.38
C ALA A 631 21.27 -5.06 25.72
N SER A 632 20.00 -5.30 26.05
CA SER A 632 19.57 -6.04 27.23
C SER A 632 19.23 -7.50 26.92
N VAL A 633 18.90 -7.81 25.66
CA VAL A 633 18.50 -9.15 25.19
C VAL A 633 19.13 -9.49 23.82
N ALA A 634 19.21 -10.78 23.51
CA ALA A 634 19.78 -11.27 22.25
C ALA A 634 18.74 -11.34 21.13
N VAL A 635 18.00 -10.26 20.91
CA VAL A 635 17.01 -10.08 19.84
C VAL A 635 17.10 -8.64 19.32
N PRO A 636 16.46 -8.30 18.19
CA PRO A 636 16.35 -6.91 17.75
C PRO A 636 15.61 -6.02 18.76
N GLU A 637 16.20 -4.89 19.05
CA GLU A 637 15.67 -3.85 19.94
C GLU A 637 15.56 -2.54 19.16
N SER A 638 14.46 -1.79 19.35
CA SER A 638 14.22 -0.55 18.62
C SER A 638 13.72 0.58 19.52
N ALA A 639 14.12 1.79 19.18
CA ALA A 639 13.65 3.03 19.76
C ALA A 639 13.76 4.16 18.74
N TYR A 640 13.30 5.35 19.11
CA TYR A 640 13.47 6.54 18.28
C TYR A 640 13.66 7.79 19.14
N ALA A 641 14.41 8.76 18.61
CA ALA A 641 14.49 10.09 19.17
C ALA A 641 13.41 10.98 18.56
N ILE A 642 12.68 11.68 19.40
CA ILE A 642 11.78 12.77 19.04
C ILE A 642 12.53 14.08 19.29
N ILE A 643 12.71 14.89 18.24
CA ILE A 643 13.35 16.20 18.27
C ILE A 643 12.26 17.25 18.14
N THR A 644 11.96 17.96 19.21
CA THR A 644 10.96 19.05 19.22
C THR A 644 11.66 20.38 19.02
N ASP A 645 11.23 21.17 18.07
CA ASP A 645 11.83 22.44 17.67
C ASP A 645 10.78 23.41 17.10
N ASN A 646 11.21 24.56 16.57
CA ASN A 646 10.36 25.59 15.99
C ASN A 646 10.30 25.57 14.46
N ALA A 647 10.85 24.52 13.80
CA ALA A 647 10.71 24.35 12.35
C ALA A 647 9.35 23.79 11.97
N VAL A 648 8.95 24.03 10.73
CA VAL A 648 7.78 23.37 10.16
C VAL A 648 8.04 21.86 10.13
N GLY A 649 7.02 21.07 10.52
CA GLY A 649 7.15 19.61 10.60
C GLY A 649 7.70 19.08 11.95
N SER A 650 7.91 19.95 12.93
CA SER A 650 8.24 19.51 14.30
C SER A 650 7.06 18.74 14.92
N PRO A 651 7.33 17.64 15.64
CA PRO A 651 8.64 17.05 15.95
C PRO A 651 9.22 16.23 14.79
N HIS A 652 10.56 16.18 14.71
CA HIS A 652 11.29 15.34 13.79
C HIS A 652 11.77 14.05 14.46
N ASN A 653 11.83 12.94 13.71
CA ASN A 653 12.10 11.61 14.25
C ASN A 653 13.39 11.02 13.71
N VAL A 654 14.07 10.23 14.54
CA VAL A 654 15.21 9.39 14.16
C VAL A 654 14.99 7.99 14.71
N TYR A 655 14.87 7.02 13.83
CA TYR A 655 14.65 5.63 14.19
C TYR A 655 15.97 4.89 14.40
N PHE A 656 16.00 4.03 15.42
CA PHE A 656 17.16 3.22 15.79
C PHE A 656 16.80 1.75 15.87
N ILE A 657 17.65 0.90 15.32
CA ILE A 657 17.61 -0.54 15.57
C ILE A 657 18.98 -1.00 16.04
N GLY A 658 19.02 -1.81 17.08
CA GLY A 658 20.18 -2.53 17.56
C GLY A 658 19.89 -4.02 17.72
N VAL A 659 20.91 -4.87 17.67
CA VAL A 659 20.79 -6.32 17.87
C VAL A 659 21.76 -6.74 18.94
N GLY A 660 21.24 -7.33 20.02
CA GLY A 660 22.06 -7.96 21.04
C GLY A 660 22.57 -9.34 20.59
N LYS A 661 23.79 -9.68 20.99
CA LYS A 661 24.40 -11.01 20.85
C LYS A 661 24.72 -11.57 22.23
N LYS A 662 24.59 -12.91 22.39
CA LYS A 662 25.04 -13.61 23.60
C LYS A 662 26.55 -13.60 23.72
#